data_5f65b4e47b242ee85d45cb6fd20ce050
#
_entry.id   5f65b4e47b242ee85d45cb6fd20ce050
#
_cell.length_a   1.000
_cell.length_b   1.000
_cell.length_c   1.000
_cell.angle_alpha   90.00
_cell.angle_beta   90.00
_cell.angle_gamma   90.00
#
_symmetry.space_group_name_H-M   'P 1'
#
loop_
_entity.id
_entity.type
_entity.pdbx_description
1 polymer ?
#
loop_
_entity_poly.entity_id
_entity_poly.type
_entity_poly.pdbx_seq_one_letter_code
_entity_poly.pdbx_strand_id
1 'polypeptide(L)'
;MLKSPRACFKEIPENLIFHLKRFDYDVMTGMRSKINDAFEFPHEIDMAPYHIDYQKNTSSPCVPDMFELVGVLVHAGNAESGHYYSYVRERPQNSPGPQSWVEFNDMDVTKFDPTGIADQCYGGFTEATAYSHRFQKNWNAYMLFYERMESRSSNEVPLPMTSGVPAKCPVPPEIERRVALSNAQFVRNYCMYDPAHALFARRFLEQLREVNNGTCSENHSIEKEAIWLSLEYLERVLSRSKDCSDFTKMLTSLQKVIGSCALCCNLALDWVKVHEHALRNLLLRCPNPKVRKEFASMIVIALQHLKKHEPYAYGFQDYGDGDPESSEKELRALGVFSHIATRLMELWTTLPSHARGWDDYFSLLTDMASLGVHEKHLLLNRSFLKHGLEILVVEHGRSSRLRSEHPHYAQYCRLMDKGRRFSLVKLTELLSILLEKINLAVDPVSRMQERRFNLRSMPLTRQEDELMQLGSELPRSKVICIFLEKILSSGYCSEATLSIVRMMTLAEPQFGMHDAVQKTIINGINIEPAHLAEPYLQAAIPFCEATPSVDSAQAMIRYIAGEVDTIAEHGGQEHLTFFAQARRIVNLRDNFEPGIFNRIVLRSVPQWAPALLHFREEHVRVSTVDLLKHLVFNHDIQTMDDEEHAQLIETAARDLQVACVRRCNGLVQLQKSLDSKTVEPITSVIKYCISNYYNPEEDLRAIAEADGKFHGCQSFQSHVR
;
A
#
# COMPACT_ATOMS: atom_id res chain seq x y z
N MET A 1 -91.14 -14.08 -3.80
CA MET A 1 -89.73 -14.53 -4.13
C MET A 1 -88.81 -13.31 -4.10
N LEU A 2 -87.99 -13.21 -3.07
CA LEU A 2 -86.95 -12.19 -3.01
C LEU A 2 -85.89 -12.52 -4.12
N LYS A 3 -85.85 -11.71 -5.18
CA LYS A 3 -84.77 -11.82 -6.19
C LYS A 3 -83.48 -11.30 -5.53
N SER A 4 -82.55 -12.17 -5.21
CA SER A 4 -81.22 -11.74 -4.79
C SER A 4 -80.52 -11.01 -5.96
N PRO A 5 -79.91 -9.86 -5.74
CA PRO A 5 -79.17 -9.14 -6.77
C PRO A 5 -77.99 -10.01 -7.26
N ARG A 6 -77.86 -10.14 -8.54
CA ARG A 6 -76.75 -10.88 -9.20
C ARG A 6 -75.87 -9.89 -9.96
N ALA A 7 -74.57 -9.87 -9.65
CA ALA A 7 -73.57 -9.07 -10.38
C ALA A 7 -73.23 -9.76 -11.69
N CYS A 8 -73.19 -9.01 -12.81
CA CYS A 8 -72.82 -9.47 -14.13
C CYS A 8 -71.89 -8.46 -14.78
N PHE A 9 -71.06 -8.94 -15.69
CA PHE A 9 -70.20 -8.08 -16.49
C PHE A 9 -71.03 -7.42 -17.60
N LYS A 10 -70.83 -6.11 -17.79
CA LYS A 10 -71.41 -5.38 -18.95
C LYS A 10 -70.48 -5.50 -20.17
N GLU A 11 -69.18 -5.38 -19.92
CA GLU A 11 -68.14 -5.48 -20.92
C GLU A 11 -67.02 -6.34 -20.30
N ILE A 12 -66.51 -7.31 -21.04
CA ILE A 12 -65.41 -8.18 -20.62
C ILE A 12 -64.18 -7.77 -21.41
N PRO A 13 -63.10 -7.34 -20.76
CA PRO A 13 -61.86 -6.91 -21.43
C PRO A 13 -61.10 -8.10 -22.01
N GLU A 14 -60.11 -7.82 -22.89
CA GLU A 14 -59.25 -8.82 -23.52
C GLU A 14 -58.39 -9.62 -22.53
N ASN A 15 -58.04 -9.00 -21.40
CA ASN A 15 -57.30 -9.63 -20.32
C ASN A 15 -58.07 -9.55 -19.01
N LEU A 16 -58.21 -10.69 -18.33
CA LEU A 16 -58.86 -10.80 -17.04
C LEU A 16 -57.84 -11.07 -15.94
N ILE A 17 -57.94 -10.34 -14.84
CA ILE A 17 -57.12 -10.55 -13.68
C ILE A 17 -58.03 -10.91 -12.51
N PHE A 18 -57.86 -12.13 -11.96
CA PHE A 18 -58.55 -12.55 -10.76
C PHE A 18 -57.62 -12.45 -9.57
N HIS A 19 -57.95 -11.58 -8.63
CA HIS A 19 -57.26 -11.47 -7.36
C HIS A 19 -57.95 -12.36 -6.33
N LEU A 20 -57.25 -13.38 -5.85
CA LEU A 20 -57.77 -14.29 -4.83
C LEU A 20 -57.57 -13.70 -3.44
N LYS A 21 -58.67 -13.64 -2.66
CA LYS A 21 -58.63 -13.13 -1.27
C LYS A 21 -57.95 -14.15 -0.36
N ARG A 22 -56.66 -14.26 -0.42
CA ARG A 22 -55.85 -15.17 0.38
C ARG A 22 -55.47 -14.63 1.76
N PHE A 23 -55.64 -13.33 1.98
CA PHE A 23 -55.33 -12.71 3.26
C PHE A 23 -56.61 -12.24 3.93
N ASP A 24 -56.79 -12.65 5.16
CA ASP A 24 -57.91 -12.27 6.00
C ASP A 24 -57.45 -11.50 7.22
N TYR A 25 -58.31 -10.62 7.71
CA TYR A 25 -58.06 -9.83 8.92
C TYR A 25 -59.23 -9.94 9.86
N ASP A 26 -59.04 -10.61 10.96
CA ASP A 26 -60.06 -10.69 12.02
C ASP A 26 -60.07 -9.41 12.84
N VAL A 27 -61.13 -8.62 12.67
CA VAL A 27 -61.33 -7.34 13.36
C VAL A 27 -61.46 -7.51 14.86
N MET A 28 -61.95 -8.68 15.33
CA MET A 28 -62.17 -8.94 16.77
C MET A 28 -60.89 -9.27 17.49
N THR A 29 -60.01 -10.03 16.86
CA THR A 29 -58.71 -10.44 17.44
C THR A 29 -57.54 -9.56 17.02
N GLY A 30 -57.72 -8.73 15.98
CA GLY A 30 -56.65 -7.94 15.38
C GLY A 30 -55.59 -8.77 14.61
N MET A 31 -55.86 -10.05 14.38
CA MET A 31 -54.90 -10.97 13.76
C MET A 31 -55.10 -11.04 12.25
N ARG A 32 -53.99 -11.14 11.56
CA ARG A 32 -53.94 -11.44 10.11
C ARG A 32 -53.70 -12.92 9.91
N SER A 33 -54.41 -13.51 9.00
CA SER A 33 -54.21 -14.91 8.62
C SER A 33 -54.14 -15.08 7.12
N LYS A 34 -53.41 -16.12 6.66
CA LYS A 34 -53.39 -16.50 5.27
C LYS A 34 -54.22 -17.74 5.05
N ILE A 35 -55.14 -17.68 4.05
CA ILE A 35 -56.00 -18.79 3.67
C ILE A 35 -55.24 -19.69 2.71
N ASN A 36 -54.82 -20.85 3.17
CA ASN A 36 -54.07 -21.84 2.42
C ASN A 36 -54.94 -22.97 1.83
N ASP A 37 -56.22 -22.90 1.98
CA ASP A 37 -57.15 -23.91 1.49
C ASP A 37 -57.02 -24.10 -0.03
N ALA A 38 -57.28 -25.31 -0.49
CA ALA A 38 -57.19 -25.63 -1.90
C ALA A 38 -58.27 -24.82 -2.67
N PHE A 39 -57.80 -24.17 -3.75
CA PHE A 39 -58.66 -23.46 -4.72
C PHE A 39 -58.21 -23.84 -6.09
N GLU A 40 -59.04 -24.68 -6.75
CA GLU A 40 -58.81 -25.12 -8.13
C GLU A 40 -59.32 -24.07 -9.10
N PHE A 41 -58.56 -23.84 -10.15
CA PHE A 41 -58.94 -22.95 -11.22
C PHE A 41 -58.62 -23.61 -12.58
N PRO A 42 -59.45 -23.39 -13.61
CA PRO A 42 -59.29 -24.03 -14.92
C PRO A 42 -58.20 -23.34 -15.73
N HIS A 43 -57.59 -24.08 -16.68
CA HIS A 43 -56.73 -23.52 -17.70
C HIS A 43 -57.50 -22.67 -18.73
N GLU A 44 -58.74 -23.04 -19.00
CA GLU A 44 -59.63 -22.32 -19.90
C GLU A 44 -60.95 -22.02 -19.20
N ILE A 45 -61.45 -20.81 -19.38
CA ILE A 45 -62.75 -20.39 -18.77
C ILE A 45 -63.64 -19.74 -19.82
N ASP A 46 -64.89 -20.15 -19.87
CA ASP A 46 -65.93 -19.47 -20.66
C ASP A 46 -66.56 -18.35 -19.85
N MET A 47 -66.38 -17.12 -20.29
CA MET A 47 -66.92 -15.92 -19.60
C MET A 47 -68.29 -15.53 -20.14
N ALA A 48 -68.83 -16.13 -21.23
CA ALA A 48 -70.12 -15.81 -21.78
C ALA A 48 -71.26 -15.94 -20.77
N PRO A 49 -71.33 -16.95 -19.85
CA PRO A 49 -72.37 -17.06 -18.85
C PRO A 49 -72.44 -15.91 -17.84
N TYR A 50 -71.36 -15.15 -17.71
CA TYR A 50 -71.22 -14.05 -16.74
C TYR A 50 -71.51 -12.68 -17.36
N HIS A 51 -71.79 -12.61 -18.69
CA HIS A 51 -72.14 -11.39 -19.40
C HIS A 51 -73.59 -11.05 -19.22
N ILE A 52 -73.93 -9.74 -19.15
CA ILE A 52 -75.28 -9.25 -18.89
C ILE A 52 -76.30 -9.69 -20.00
N ASP A 53 -75.84 -9.80 -21.20
CA ASP A 53 -76.73 -10.18 -22.35
C ASP A 53 -77.06 -11.67 -22.35
N TYR A 54 -76.18 -12.52 -21.85
CA TYR A 54 -76.50 -13.94 -21.63
C TYR A 54 -77.67 -14.13 -20.66
N GLN A 55 -77.78 -13.28 -19.70
CA GLN A 55 -78.84 -13.35 -18.68
C GLN A 55 -80.16 -12.77 -19.15
N LYS A 56 -80.16 -11.91 -20.21
CA LYS A 56 -81.37 -11.30 -20.78
C LYS A 56 -81.98 -12.15 -21.87
N ASN A 57 -81.21 -12.92 -22.65
CA ASN A 57 -81.63 -13.69 -23.77
C ASN A 57 -81.45 -15.19 -23.52
N THR A 58 -82.49 -15.84 -22.96
CA THR A 58 -82.50 -17.29 -22.73
C THR A 58 -82.79 -18.12 -23.94
N SER A 59 -83.05 -17.53 -25.13
CA SER A 59 -83.52 -18.20 -26.31
C SER A 59 -82.56 -18.31 -27.51
N SER A 60 -81.33 -17.70 -27.38
CA SER A 60 -80.37 -17.78 -28.51
C SER A 60 -79.16 -18.62 -28.07
N PRO A 61 -78.60 -19.44 -28.99
CA PRO A 61 -77.35 -20.12 -28.70
C PRO A 61 -76.26 -19.06 -28.41
N CYS A 62 -75.67 -19.11 -27.21
CA CYS A 62 -74.61 -18.21 -26.86
C CYS A 62 -73.32 -18.70 -27.48
N VAL A 63 -72.57 -17.81 -28.11
CA VAL A 63 -71.21 -18.07 -28.53
C VAL A 63 -70.31 -18.04 -27.29
N PRO A 64 -69.55 -19.09 -27.06
CA PRO A 64 -68.61 -19.11 -25.94
C PRO A 64 -67.59 -17.96 -26.03
N ASP A 65 -67.32 -17.27 -24.94
CA ASP A 65 -66.26 -16.24 -24.81
C ASP A 65 -65.11 -16.82 -24.00
N MET A 66 -64.24 -17.52 -24.73
CA MET A 66 -63.20 -18.35 -24.13
C MET A 66 -61.95 -17.55 -23.77
N PHE A 67 -61.47 -17.76 -22.58
CA PHE A 67 -60.21 -17.19 -22.04
C PHE A 67 -59.32 -18.32 -21.59
N GLU A 68 -58.02 -18.14 -21.85
CA GLU A 68 -56.96 -19.09 -21.49
C GLU A 68 -56.04 -18.50 -20.42
N LEU A 69 -55.60 -19.31 -19.44
CA LEU A 69 -54.69 -18.93 -18.40
C LEU A 69 -53.28 -18.66 -19.00
N VAL A 70 -52.76 -17.47 -18.76
CA VAL A 70 -51.45 -17.01 -19.29
C VAL A 70 -50.47 -16.66 -18.20
N GLY A 71 -50.90 -16.55 -16.95
CA GLY A 71 -50.01 -16.28 -15.85
C GLY A 71 -50.62 -16.56 -14.50
N VAL A 72 -49.79 -16.95 -13.55
CA VAL A 72 -50.13 -17.17 -12.16
C VAL A 72 -49.10 -16.49 -11.28
N LEU A 73 -49.53 -15.57 -10.41
CA LEU A 73 -48.69 -15.03 -9.35
C LEU A 73 -48.93 -15.85 -8.09
N VAL A 74 -47.89 -16.43 -7.52
CA VAL A 74 -47.90 -17.25 -6.32
C VAL A 74 -47.31 -16.46 -5.15
N HIS A 75 -47.92 -16.64 -4.00
CA HIS A 75 -47.35 -16.17 -2.73
C HIS A 75 -46.97 -17.37 -1.84
N ALA A 76 -45.72 -17.47 -1.42
CA ALA A 76 -45.22 -18.42 -0.46
C ALA A 76 -44.91 -17.68 0.86
N GLY A 77 -45.42 -18.23 1.99
CA GLY A 77 -45.23 -17.63 3.31
C GLY A 77 -46.52 -17.49 4.12
N ASN A 78 -46.53 -16.61 5.11
CA ASN A 78 -47.65 -16.32 5.99
C ASN A 78 -48.25 -14.92 5.72
N ALA A 79 -49.15 -14.45 6.60
CA ALA A 79 -49.78 -13.13 6.43
C ALA A 79 -48.86 -11.96 6.78
N GLU A 80 -47.74 -12.17 7.48
CA GLU A 80 -46.81 -11.13 7.93
C GLU A 80 -45.57 -11.02 7.03
N SER A 81 -45.12 -12.15 6.44
CA SER A 81 -43.94 -12.22 5.59
C SER A 81 -44.10 -13.31 4.54
N GLY A 82 -43.50 -13.10 3.39
CA GLY A 82 -43.53 -14.07 2.32
C GLY A 82 -42.77 -13.60 1.08
N HIS A 83 -42.83 -14.44 0.08
CA HIS A 83 -42.16 -14.24 -1.17
C HIS A 83 -43.13 -14.41 -2.36
N TYR A 84 -43.01 -13.59 -3.38
CA TYR A 84 -43.80 -13.68 -4.58
C TYR A 84 -42.93 -14.17 -5.72
N TYR A 85 -43.46 -15.10 -6.49
CA TYR A 85 -42.91 -15.56 -7.76
C TYR A 85 -44.02 -15.86 -8.73
N SER A 86 -43.75 -15.97 -10.04
CA SER A 86 -44.78 -16.12 -11.04
C SER A 86 -44.42 -17.17 -12.07
N TYR A 87 -45.48 -17.82 -12.55
CA TYR A 87 -45.45 -18.67 -13.72
C TYR A 87 -46.12 -17.93 -14.86
N VAL A 88 -45.42 -17.76 -16.00
CA VAL A 88 -45.90 -16.98 -17.14
C VAL A 88 -45.69 -17.79 -18.41
N ARG A 89 -46.71 -17.82 -19.24
CA ARG A 89 -46.64 -18.43 -20.56
C ARG A 89 -45.92 -17.52 -21.55
N GLU A 90 -44.97 -18.06 -22.30
CA GLU A 90 -44.25 -17.32 -23.32
C GLU A 90 -45.19 -16.99 -24.53
N ARG A 91 -45.03 -15.81 -25.08
CA ARG A 91 -45.75 -15.28 -26.23
C ARG A 91 -44.80 -14.77 -27.31
N PRO A 92 -45.19 -14.76 -28.57
CA PRO A 92 -46.22 -15.54 -29.20
C PRO A 92 -45.75 -16.98 -29.47
N GLN A 93 -46.69 -17.90 -29.47
CA GLN A 93 -46.40 -19.29 -29.84
C GLN A 93 -46.89 -19.56 -31.28
N ASN A 94 -45.98 -19.51 -32.23
CA ASN A 94 -46.27 -19.80 -33.64
C ASN A 94 -45.98 -21.26 -34.02
N SER A 95 -45.74 -22.14 -33.07
CA SER A 95 -45.45 -23.56 -33.32
C SER A 95 -46.55 -24.45 -32.72
N PRO A 96 -46.97 -25.50 -33.42
CA PRO A 96 -47.86 -26.52 -32.85
C PRO A 96 -47.07 -27.43 -31.89
N GLY A 97 -46.63 -26.90 -30.79
CA GLY A 97 -45.87 -27.60 -29.77
C GLY A 97 -46.43 -27.32 -28.36
N PRO A 98 -45.97 -28.07 -27.35
CA PRO A 98 -46.42 -27.83 -25.99
C PRO A 98 -46.11 -26.38 -25.58
N GLN A 99 -47.07 -25.77 -24.88
CA GLN A 99 -46.95 -24.38 -24.40
C GLN A 99 -45.74 -24.22 -23.51
N SER A 100 -44.84 -23.26 -23.86
CA SER A 100 -43.68 -22.95 -23.05
C SER A 100 -44.08 -22.03 -21.90
N TRP A 101 -43.82 -22.49 -20.67
CA TRP A 101 -44.04 -21.70 -19.47
C TRP A 101 -42.67 -21.46 -18.77
N VAL A 102 -42.57 -20.33 -18.11
CA VAL A 102 -41.37 -19.88 -17.42
C VAL A 102 -41.73 -19.47 -16.01
N GLU A 103 -40.94 -19.91 -15.06
CA GLU A 103 -40.93 -19.41 -13.69
C GLU A 103 -40.05 -18.19 -13.60
N PHE A 104 -40.53 -17.11 -13.01
CA PHE A 104 -39.79 -15.92 -12.62
C PHE A 104 -39.73 -15.82 -11.10
N ASN A 105 -38.56 -16.00 -10.55
CA ASN A 105 -38.32 -15.99 -9.12
C ASN A 105 -37.11 -15.10 -8.80
N ASP A 106 -37.37 -13.82 -8.58
CA ASP A 106 -36.37 -12.76 -8.47
C ASP A 106 -35.41 -12.71 -9.67
N MET A 107 -34.17 -13.13 -9.51
CA MET A 107 -33.16 -13.18 -10.57
C MET A 107 -33.14 -14.53 -11.32
N ASP A 108 -33.80 -15.53 -10.79
CA ASP A 108 -33.82 -16.86 -11.37
C ASP A 108 -35.00 -16.99 -12.35
N VAL A 109 -34.68 -17.36 -13.57
CA VAL A 109 -35.66 -17.57 -14.64
C VAL A 109 -35.49 -18.98 -15.20
N THR A 110 -36.45 -19.86 -14.91
CA THR A 110 -36.35 -21.27 -15.25
C THR A 110 -37.57 -21.74 -16.04
N LYS A 111 -37.40 -22.82 -16.86
CA LYS A 111 -38.50 -23.44 -17.56
C LYS A 111 -39.43 -24.11 -16.55
N PHE A 112 -40.73 -23.97 -16.77
CA PHE A 112 -41.79 -24.58 -15.96
C PHE A 112 -42.70 -25.48 -16.80
N ASP A 113 -43.03 -26.63 -16.24
CA ASP A 113 -44.03 -27.54 -16.86
C ASP A 113 -45.44 -27.16 -16.36
N PRO A 114 -46.37 -26.73 -17.22
CA PRO A 114 -47.71 -26.32 -16.82
C PRO A 114 -48.54 -27.44 -16.15
N THR A 115 -48.15 -28.70 -16.31
CA THR A 115 -48.79 -29.80 -15.56
C THR A 115 -48.57 -29.70 -14.05
N GLY A 116 -47.52 -28.98 -13.63
CA GLY A 116 -47.24 -28.69 -12.23
C GLY A 116 -48.09 -27.58 -11.61
N ILE A 117 -48.93 -26.88 -12.36
CA ILE A 117 -49.76 -25.76 -11.83
C ILE A 117 -50.65 -26.22 -10.66
N ALA A 118 -51.28 -27.40 -10.77
CA ALA A 118 -52.14 -27.92 -9.70
C ALA A 118 -51.36 -28.08 -8.39
N ASP A 119 -50.16 -28.64 -8.46
CA ASP A 119 -49.33 -28.84 -7.24
C ASP A 119 -48.77 -27.54 -6.72
N GLN A 120 -48.29 -26.64 -7.57
CA GLN A 120 -47.60 -25.42 -7.18
C GLN A 120 -48.54 -24.27 -6.87
N CYS A 121 -49.80 -24.25 -7.35
CA CYS A 121 -50.62 -23.06 -7.32
C CYS A 121 -51.94 -23.21 -6.56
N TYR A 122 -52.51 -24.41 -6.43
CA TYR A 122 -53.83 -24.55 -5.81
C TYR A 122 -53.85 -24.38 -4.29
N GLY A 123 -52.73 -24.61 -3.59
CA GLY A 123 -52.68 -24.63 -2.16
C GLY A 123 -53.14 -25.98 -1.57
N GLY A 124 -53.79 -25.98 -0.43
CA GLY A 124 -54.27 -27.20 0.26
C GLY A 124 -53.15 -27.96 0.99
N PHE A 125 -53.17 -29.29 0.85
CA PHE A 125 -52.19 -30.15 1.55
C PHE A 125 -51.31 -30.87 0.54
N THR A 126 -50.09 -31.16 0.95
CA THR A 126 -49.20 -32.03 0.18
C THR A 126 -49.70 -33.46 0.19
N GLU A 127 -49.35 -34.21 -0.87
CA GLU A 127 -49.62 -35.65 -0.88
C GLU A 127 -48.77 -36.35 0.22
N ALA A 128 -49.38 -37.32 0.91
CA ALA A 128 -48.67 -38.13 1.87
C ALA A 128 -47.82 -39.17 1.13
N THR A 129 -46.53 -39.16 1.38
CA THR A 129 -45.61 -40.19 0.86
C THR A 129 -45.21 -41.13 1.99
N ALA A 130 -44.62 -42.31 1.64
CA ALA A 130 -44.19 -43.28 2.62
C ALA A 130 -43.21 -42.75 3.70
N TYR A 131 -42.58 -41.58 3.44
CA TYR A 131 -41.56 -40.94 4.28
C TYR A 131 -41.91 -39.55 4.78
N SER A 132 -43.04 -38.97 4.39
CA SER A 132 -43.41 -37.62 4.86
C SER A 132 -44.89 -37.54 5.27
N HIS A 133 -45.14 -36.81 6.38
CA HIS A 133 -46.49 -36.50 6.81
C HIS A 133 -47.12 -35.46 5.90
N ARG A 134 -48.44 -35.55 5.76
CA ARG A 134 -49.24 -34.57 5.03
C ARG A 134 -49.20 -33.23 5.78
N PHE A 135 -48.70 -32.17 5.11
CA PHE A 135 -48.68 -30.82 5.69
C PHE A 135 -49.40 -29.83 4.82
N GLN A 136 -49.93 -28.77 5.41
CA GLN A 136 -50.60 -27.71 4.65
C GLN A 136 -49.53 -26.89 3.89
N LYS A 137 -49.76 -26.69 2.60
CA LYS A 137 -48.92 -25.86 1.75
C LYS A 137 -49.02 -24.39 2.20
N ASN A 138 -47.88 -23.71 2.39
CA ASN A 138 -47.84 -22.29 2.65
C ASN A 138 -47.65 -21.45 1.38
N TRP A 139 -47.73 -22.04 0.22
CA TRP A 139 -47.70 -21.41 -1.10
C TRP A 139 -48.97 -21.71 -1.87
N ASN A 140 -49.50 -20.69 -2.57
CA ASN A 140 -50.69 -20.79 -3.37
C ASN A 140 -50.84 -19.60 -4.33
N ALA A 141 -51.65 -19.73 -5.36
CA ALA A 141 -51.94 -18.66 -6.27
C ALA A 141 -52.60 -17.47 -5.54
N TYR A 142 -52.10 -16.30 -5.86
CA TYR A 142 -52.59 -15.02 -5.35
C TYR A 142 -53.31 -14.21 -6.43
N MET A 143 -52.79 -14.21 -7.67
CA MET A 143 -53.45 -13.60 -8.82
C MET A 143 -53.38 -14.54 -10.01
N LEU A 144 -54.47 -14.56 -10.79
CA LEU A 144 -54.61 -15.33 -12.02
C LEU A 144 -54.81 -14.37 -13.20
N PHE A 145 -54.12 -14.64 -14.30
CA PHE A 145 -54.16 -13.82 -15.50
C PHE A 145 -54.68 -14.68 -16.65
N TYR A 146 -55.78 -14.26 -17.26
CA TYR A 146 -56.39 -14.92 -18.41
C TYR A 146 -56.43 -13.96 -19.60
N GLU A 147 -56.26 -14.48 -20.81
CA GLU A 147 -56.33 -13.75 -22.05
C GLU A 147 -57.39 -14.36 -22.99
N ARG A 148 -58.15 -13.52 -23.69
CA ARG A 148 -59.21 -13.97 -24.60
C ARG A 148 -58.58 -14.71 -25.77
N MET A 149 -59.10 -15.90 -26.09
CA MET A 149 -58.54 -16.75 -27.14
C MET A 149 -58.73 -16.19 -28.55
N GLU A 150 -59.84 -15.46 -28.81
CA GLU A 150 -60.13 -14.88 -30.14
C GLU A 150 -59.23 -13.68 -30.48
N SER A 151 -58.64 -13.00 -29.48
CA SER A 151 -57.74 -11.87 -29.73
C SER A 151 -56.45 -12.28 -30.46
N ARG A 152 -56.13 -13.55 -30.47
CA ARG A 152 -54.92 -14.07 -31.11
C ARG A 152 -55.00 -14.11 -32.62
N SER A 153 -56.20 -14.25 -33.19
CA SER A 153 -56.36 -14.42 -34.62
C SER A 153 -56.40 -13.11 -35.43
N SER A 154 -56.65 -11.96 -34.77
CA SER A 154 -56.88 -10.68 -35.41
C SER A 154 -55.73 -9.72 -35.53
N ASN A 155 -54.64 -9.96 -34.76
CA ASN A 155 -53.47 -9.06 -34.69
C ASN A 155 -52.15 -9.67 -35.19
N GLU A 156 -52.17 -10.84 -35.83
CA GLU A 156 -50.98 -11.41 -36.43
C GLU A 156 -50.69 -10.72 -37.75
N VAL A 157 -49.82 -9.72 -37.72
CA VAL A 157 -49.02 -9.37 -38.90
C VAL A 157 -48.11 -10.57 -39.14
N PRO A 158 -48.22 -11.25 -40.34
CA PRO A 158 -47.34 -12.39 -40.61
C PRO A 158 -45.90 -11.92 -40.62
N LEU A 159 -45.16 -12.22 -39.57
CA LEU A 159 -43.71 -12.07 -39.55
C LEU A 159 -43.13 -13.14 -40.48
N PRO A 160 -42.21 -12.80 -41.39
CA PRO A 160 -41.62 -13.74 -42.31
C PRO A 160 -40.95 -14.87 -41.53
N MET A 161 -41.38 -16.09 -41.79
CA MET A 161 -40.83 -17.33 -41.22
C MET A 161 -39.37 -17.51 -41.66
N THR A 162 -38.45 -16.98 -40.91
CA THR A 162 -37.04 -17.31 -41.02
C THR A 162 -36.65 -18.20 -39.85
N SER A 163 -36.44 -19.47 -40.16
CA SER A 163 -35.73 -20.46 -39.36
C SER A 163 -36.15 -20.61 -37.87
N GLY A 164 -37.22 -21.40 -37.59
CA GLY A 164 -37.35 -22.20 -36.34
C GLY A 164 -37.21 -21.50 -34.97
N VAL A 165 -37.02 -20.19 -34.94
CA VAL A 165 -36.88 -19.40 -33.73
C VAL A 165 -38.22 -18.73 -33.43
N PRO A 166 -38.74 -18.79 -32.17
CA PRO A 166 -39.96 -18.09 -31.79
C PRO A 166 -39.84 -16.60 -32.12
N ALA A 167 -40.90 -16.03 -32.71
CA ALA A 167 -40.95 -14.61 -33.01
C ALA A 167 -40.87 -13.82 -31.70
N LYS A 168 -39.76 -13.07 -31.50
CA LYS A 168 -39.59 -12.22 -30.33
C LYS A 168 -40.51 -11.01 -30.42
N CYS A 169 -41.07 -10.60 -29.29
CA CYS A 169 -41.72 -9.32 -29.17
C CYS A 169 -40.75 -8.21 -29.66
N PRO A 170 -41.17 -7.30 -30.55
CA PRO A 170 -40.31 -6.24 -31.04
C PRO A 170 -39.94 -5.31 -29.88
N VAL A 171 -38.66 -5.33 -29.53
CA VAL A 171 -38.09 -4.47 -28.49
C VAL A 171 -37.43 -3.25 -29.17
N PRO A 172 -37.60 -2.02 -28.65
CA PRO A 172 -36.88 -0.88 -29.18
C PRO A 172 -35.37 -1.16 -29.27
N PRO A 173 -34.71 -0.84 -30.41
CA PRO A 173 -33.28 -1.19 -30.62
C PRO A 173 -32.36 -0.69 -29.53
N GLU A 174 -32.67 0.43 -28.90
CA GLU A 174 -31.88 0.98 -27.79
C GLU A 174 -31.95 0.10 -26.53
N ILE A 175 -33.13 -0.44 -26.21
CA ILE A 175 -33.32 -1.37 -25.09
C ILE A 175 -32.59 -2.70 -25.39
N GLU A 176 -32.78 -3.23 -26.61
CA GLU A 176 -32.12 -4.47 -27.05
C GLU A 176 -30.57 -4.34 -26.93
N ARG A 177 -30.02 -3.23 -27.44
CA ARG A 177 -28.59 -2.96 -27.35
C ARG A 177 -28.13 -2.88 -25.88
N ARG A 178 -28.87 -2.19 -25.02
CA ARG A 178 -28.54 -2.08 -23.60
C ARG A 178 -28.56 -3.41 -22.85
N VAL A 179 -29.57 -4.23 -23.12
CA VAL A 179 -29.69 -5.59 -22.57
C VAL A 179 -28.56 -6.48 -23.07
N ALA A 180 -28.27 -6.44 -24.39
CA ALA A 180 -27.18 -7.21 -24.98
C ALA A 180 -25.83 -6.85 -24.35
N LEU A 181 -25.55 -5.55 -24.13
CA LEU A 181 -24.35 -5.09 -23.44
C LEU A 181 -24.30 -5.57 -21.98
N SER A 182 -25.42 -5.51 -21.28
CA SER A 182 -25.51 -6.00 -19.90
C SER A 182 -25.27 -7.50 -19.83
N ASN A 183 -25.89 -8.29 -20.72
CA ASN A 183 -25.68 -9.74 -20.80
C ASN A 183 -24.23 -10.08 -21.14
N ALA A 184 -23.65 -9.38 -22.12
CA ALA A 184 -22.24 -9.58 -22.48
C ALA A 184 -21.32 -9.29 -21.30
N GLN A 185 -21.62 -8.24 -20.53
CA GLN A 185 -20.88 -7.91 -19.31
C GLN A 185 -21.03 -8.99 -18.24
N PHE A 186 -22.24 -9.49 -18.04
CA PHE A 186 -22.51 -10.57 -17.07
C PHE A 186 -21.74 -11.85 -17.45
N VAL A 187 -21.85 -12.31 -18.70
CA VAL A 187 -21.14 -13.50 -19.19
C VAL A 187 -19.63 -13.33 -19.07
N ARG A 188 -19.11 -12.15 -19.42
CA ARG A 188 -17.68 -11.83 -19.28
C ARG A 188 -17.23 -11.94 -17.83
N ASN A 189 -17.97 -11.36 -16.90
CA ASN A 189 -17.66 -11.42 -15.47
C ASN A 189 -17.70 -12.87 -14.96
N TYR A 190 -18.68 -13.67 -15.39
CA TYR A 190 -18.78 -15.07 -15.02
C TYR A 190 -17.56 -15.87 -15.53
N CYS A 191 -17.20 -15.73 -16.81
CA CYS A 191 -16.05 -16.42 -17.38
C CYS A 191 -14.73 -16.04 -16.71
N MET A 192 -14.57 -14.80 -16.25
CA MET A 192 -13.36 -14.37 -15.56
C MET A 192 -13.12 -15.10 -14.24
N TYR A 193 -14.16 -15.60 -13.58
CA TYR A 193 -14.04 -16.38 -12.34
C TYR A 193 -13.80 -17.88 -12.56
N ASP A 194 -13.87 -18.35 -13.80
CA ASP A 194 -13.55 -19.73 -14.14
C ASP A 194 -12.04 -19.97 -14.04
N PRO A 195 -11.57 -20.98 -13.29
CA PRO A 195 -10.14 -21.32 -13.23
C PRO A 195 -9.47 -21.56 -14.59
N ALA A 196 -10.23 -22.08 -15.56
CA ALA A 196 -9.76 -22.27 -16.93
C ALA A 196 -9.38 -20.97 -17.63
N HIS A 197 -9.98 -19.82 -17.23
CA HIS A 197 -9.68 -18.52 -17.80
C HIS A 197 -8.23 -18.08 -17.49
N ALA A 198 -7.74 -18.32 -16.28
CA ALA A 198 -6.34 -18.05 -15.91
C ALA A 198 -5.37 -18.83 -16.80
N LEU A 199 -5.66 -20.09 -17.01
CA LEU A 199 -4.87 -20.95 -17.89
C LEU A 199 -4.91 -20.47 -19.34
N PHE A 200 -6.08 -20.10 -19.83
CA PHE A 200 -6.27 -19.56 -21.18
C PHE A 200 -5.46 -18.27 -21.38
N ALA A 201 -5.63 -17.28 -20.50
CA ALA A 201 -4.94 -16.00 -20.61
C ALA A 201 -3.40 -16.18 -20.57
N ARG A 202 -2.89 -17.05 -19.70
CA ARG A 202 -1.47 -17.37 -19.63
C ARG A 202 -0.97 -18.06 -20.90
N ARG A 203 -1.65 -19.11 -21.38
CA ARG A 203 -1.27 -19.81 -22.61
C ARG A 203 -1.32 -18.87 -23.82
N PHE A 204 -2.28 -17.96 -23.85
CA PHE A 204 -2.37 -16.98 -24.92
C PHE A 204 -1.11 -16.08 -24.95
N LEU A 205 -0.65 -15.58 -23.80
CA LEU A 205 0.60 -14.82 -23.71
C LEU A 205 1.83 -15.65 -24.12
N GLU A 206 1.90 -16.92 -23.70
CA GLU A 206 3.03 -17.81 -23.98
C GLU A 206 3.11 -18.14 -25.48
N GLN A 207 1.99 -18.44 -26.12
CA GLN A 207 1.92 -18.80 -27.53
C GLN A 207 2.16 -17.63 -28.50
N LEU A 208 1.85 -16.40 -28.11
CA LEU A 208 2.15 -15.23 -28.92
C LEU A 208 3.62 -15.17 -29.40
N ARG A 209 4.54 -15.66 -28.59
CA ARG A 209 5.96 -15.67 -28.94
C ARG A 209 6.40 -16.88 -29.74
N GLU A 210 5.76 -18.03 -29.50
CA GLU A 210 6.08 -19.26 -30.24
C GLU A 210 5.66 -19.14 -31.71
N VAL A 211 4.49 -18.55 -31.97
CA VAL A 211 3.92 -18.43 -33.32
C VAL A 211 4.74 -17.47 -34.19
N ASN A 212 5.31 -16.40 -33.63
CA ASN A 212 5.99 -15.35 -34.38
C ASN A 212 7.53 -15.40 -34.25
N ASN A 213 8.12 -16.55 -33.92
CA ASN A 213 9.57 -16.69 -33.75
C ASN A 213 10.21 -15.61 -32.83
N GLY A 214 9.46 -15.18 -31.80
CA GLY A 214 9.91 -14.18 -30.84
C GLY A 214 9.70 -12.73 -31.24
N THR A 215 9.15 -12.45 -32.44
CA THR A 215 8.78 -11.10 -32.90
C THR A 215 7.29 -10.81 -32.64
N CYS A 216 6.95 -9.54 -32.54
CA CYS A 216 5.55 -9.12 -32.41
C CYS A 216 4.85 -9.09 -33.79
N SER A 217 3.51 -9.10 -33.77
CA SER A 217 2.69 -8.89 -34.98
C SER A 217 2.88 -7.45 -35.52
N GLU A 218 2.70 -7.26 -36.83
CA GLU A 218 2.94 -5.95 -37.47
C GLU A 218 2.20 -4.79 -36.79
N ASN A 219 0.95 -5.01 -36.36
CA ASN A 219 0.10 -3.98 -35.76
C ASN A 219 -0.05 -4.10 -34.24
N HIS A 220 0.63 -5.02 -33.59
CA HIS A 220 0.51 -5.29 -32.15
C HIS A 220 -0.93 -5.47 -31.64
N SER A 221 -1.88 -5.80 -32.53
CA SER A 221 -3.29 -5.93 -32.15
C SER A 221 -3.55 -7.14 -31.26
N ILE A 222 -2.90 -8.27 -31.58
CA ILE A 222 -3.03 -9.51 -30.83
C ILE A 222 -2.33 -9.37 -29.47
N GLU A 223 -1.14 -8.77 -29.45
CA GLU A 223 -0.40 -8.46 -28.23
C GLU A 223 -1.19 -7.54 -27.31
N LYS A 224 -1.86 -6.53 -27.87
CA LYS A 224 -2.74 -5.63 -27.13
C LYS A 224 -3.86 -6.40 -26.43
N GLU A 225 -4.57 -7.24 -27.16
CA GLU A 225 -5.68 -8.02 -26.58
C GLU A 225 -5.17 -8.99 -25.50
N ALA A 226 -4.04 -9.66 -25.71
CA ALA A 226 -3.47 -10.57 -24.74
C ALA A 226 -2.98 -9.86 -23.46
N ILE A 227 -2.30 -8.71 -23.62
CA ILE A 227 -1.81 -7.89 -22.49
C ILE A 227 -3.01 -7.36 -21.71
N TRP A 228 -3.98 -6.78 -22.39
CA TRP A 228 -5.16 -6.18 -21.76
C TRP A 228 -6.03 -7.22 -21.05
N LEU A 229 -6.28 -8.36 -21.68
CA LEU A 229 -7.00 -9.48 -21.07
C LEU A 229 -6.31 -9.93 -19.77
N SER A 230 -4.98 -10.08 -19.82
CA SER A 230 -4.19 -10.51 -18.65
C SER A 230 -4.21 -9.50 -17.52
N LEU A 231 -4.04 -8.21 -17.83
CA LEU A 231 -4.08 -7.13 -16.85
C LEU A 231 -5.48 -6.96 -16.25
N GLU A 232 -6.53 -7.09 -17.05
CA GLU A 232 -7.93 -7.05 -16.57
C GLU A 232 -8.21 -8.22 -15.62
N TYR A 233 -7.71 -9.42 -15.94
CA TYR A 233 -7.83 -10.58 -15.07
C TYR A 233 -7.06 -10.41 -13.76
N LEU A 234 -5.83 -9.88 -13.83
CA LEU A 234 -5.04 -9.53 -12.64
C LEU A 234 -5.78 -8.54 -11.74
N GLU A 235 -6.35 -7.50 -12.31
CA GLU A 235 -7.05 -6.44 -11.57
C GLU A 235 -8.38 -6.91 -10.97
N ARG A 236 -9.20 -7.61 -11.73
CA ARG A 236 -10.57 -7.95 -11.32
C ARG A 236 -10.64 -9.21 -10.45
N VAL A 237 -9.80 -10.20 -10.71
CA VAL A 237 -9.86 -11.51 -10.07
C VAL A 237 -8.71 -11.70 -9.08
N LEU A 238 -7.48 -11.73 -9.60
CA LEU A 238 -6.31 -12.11 -8.77
C LEU A 238 -5.98 -11.09 -7.69
N SER A 239 -6.24 -9.79 -7.90
CA SER A 239 -6.04 -8.76 -6.88
C SER A 239 -6.89 -8.97 -5.62
N ARG A 240 -7.95 -9.75 -5.70
CA ARG A 240 -8.92 -10.03 -4.63
C ARG A 240 -8.83 -11.45 -4.11
N SER A 241 -8.13 -12.33 -4.81
CA SER A 241 -7.96 -13.73 -4.43
C SER A 241 -6.97 -13.87 -3.28
N LYS A 242 -7.26 -14.81 -2.37
CA LYS A 242 -6.29 -15.22 -1.32
C LYS A 242 -5.23 -16.16 -1.88
N ASP A 243 -5.62 -17.03 -2.82
CA ASP A 243 -4.70 -17.89 -3.52
C ASP A 243 -4.22 -17.22 -4.81
N CYS A 244 -2.92 -17.06 -4.91
CA CYS A 244 -2.25 -16.38 -6.00
C CYS A 244 -1.19 -17.27 -6.68
N SER A 245 -1.33 -18.58 -6.63
CA SER A 245 -0.40 -19.54 -7.25
C SER A 245 -0.20 -19.29 -8.75
N ASP A 246 -1.27 -19.00 -9.47
CA ASP A 246 -1.25 -18.70 -10.90
C ASP A 246 -0.83 -17.26 -11.21
N PHE A 247 -0.91 -16.36 -10.25
CA PHE A 247 -0.51 -14.96 -10.40
C PHE A 247 0.95 -14.85 -10.85
N THR A 248 1.87 -15.50 -10.14
CA THR A 248 3.31 -15.43 -10.45
C THR A 248 3.61 -15.93 -11.86
N LYS A 249 2.97 -17.02 -12.28
CA LYS A 249 3.17 -17.61 -13.62
C LYS A 249 2.65 -16.66 -14.71
N MET A 250 1.45 -16.10 -14.52
CA MET A 250 0.86 -15.16 -15.48
C MET A 250 1.69 -13.87 -15.57
N LEU A 251 2.12 -13.33 -14.44
CA LEU A 251 2.92 -12.13 -14.42
C LEU A 251 4.29 -12.32 -15.06
N THR A 252 4.94 -13.47 -14.83
CA THR A 252 6.20 -13.80 -15.50
C THR A 252 6.03 -13.87 -17.02
N SER A 253 4.93 -14.49 -17.50
CA SER A 253 4.63 -14.53 -18.94
C SER A 253 4.34 -13.13 -19.50
N LEU A 254 3.61 -12.31 -18.76
CA LEU A 254 3.30 -10.93 -19.12
C LEU A 254 4.58 -10.06 -19.15
N GLN A 255 5.44 -10.15 -18.14
CA GLN A 255 6.71 -9.42 -18.08
C GLN A 255 7.65 -9.79 -19.24
N LYS A 256 7.67 -11.05 -19.67
CA LYS A 256 8.44 -11.49 -20.85
C LYS A 256 7.93 -10.84 -22.13
N VAL A 257 6.61 -10.71 -22.29
CA VAL A 257 6.00 -10.05 -23.48
C VAL A 257 6.31 -8.55 -23.44
N ILE A 258 6.07 -7.90 -22.30
CA ILE A 258 6.29 -6.46 -22.13
C ILE A 258 7.77 -6.13 -22.27
N GLY A 259 8.67 -6.82 -21.58
CA GLY A 259 10.11 -6.50 -21.56
C GLY A 259 10.86 -6.75 -22.87
N SER A 260 10.22 -7.28 -23.91
CA SER A 260 10.86 -7.58 -25.21
C SER A 260 10.57 -6.56 -26.29
N CYS A 261 9.59 -5.68 -26.10
CA CYS A 261 9.15 -4.74 -27.11
C CYS A 261 8.65 -3.44 -26.51
N ALA A 262 9.16 -2.31 -26.96
CA ALA A 262 8.77 -0.98 -26.48
C ALA A 262 7.29 -0.67 -26.71
N LEU A 263 6.73 -1.10 -27.84
CA LEU A 263 5.30 -0.93 -28.10
C LEU A 263 4.43 -1.77 -27.14
N CYS A 264 4.84 -3.00 -26.81
CA CYS A 264 4.16 -3.81 -25.79
C CYS A 264 4.25 -3.16 -24.40
N CYS A 265 5.38 -2.52 -24.06
CA CYS A 265 5.49 -1.70 -22.84
C CYS A 265 4.46 -0.57 -22.85
N ASN A 266 4.36 0.16 -23.97
CA ASN A 266 3.39 1.25 -24.09
C ASN A 266 1.96 0.76 -23.96
N LEU A 267 1.59 -0.37 -24.57
CA LEU A 267 0.26 -0.98 -24.46
C LEU A 267 -0.11 -1.34 -23.02
N ALA A 268 0.85 -1.86 -22.24
CA ALA A 268 0.62 -2.17 -20.83
C ALA A 268 0.44 -0.90 -19.98
N LEU A 269 1.25 0.14 -20.23
CA LEU A 269 1.13 1.43 -19.54
C LEU A 269 -0.11 2.21 -19.96
N ASP A 270 -0.54 2.11 -21.23
CA ASP A 270 -1.81 2.65 -21.71
C ASP A 270 -3.02 1.99 -21.02
N TRP A 271 -2.93 0.67 -20.78
CA TRP A 271 -3.96 0.00 -19.98
C TRP A 271 -4.06 0.61 -18.57
N VAL A 272 -2.93 0.82 -17.88
CA VAL A 272 -2.90 1.46 -16.55
C VAL A 272 -3.46 2.89 -16.61
N LYS A 273 -3.19 3.62 -17.70
CA LYS A 273 -3.68 4.98 -17.92
C LYS A 273 -5.19 5.04 -18.12
N VAL A 274 -5.76 4.10 -18.91
CA VAL A 274 -7.20 4.06 -19.24
C VAL A 274 -8.03 3.53 -18.05
N HIS A 275 -7.49 2.57 -17.29
CA HIS A 275 -8.21 1.96 -16.18
C HIS A 275 -7.93 2.71 -14.87
N GLU A 276 -8.77 3.70 -14.55
CA GLU A 276 -8.62 4.59 -13.38
C GLU A 276 -8.43 3.86 -12.05
N HIS A 277 -8.99 2.65 -11.93
CA HIS A 277 -8.97 1.90 -10.69
C HIS A 277 -7.81 0.91 -10.58
N ALA A 278 -7.05 0.68 -11.66
CA ALA A 278 -5.99 -0.32 -11.72
C ALA A 278 -4.92 -0.12 -10.63
N LEU A 279 -4.33 1.07 -10.57
CA LEU A 279 -3.32 1.40 -9.54
C LEU A 279 -3.88 1.25 -8.13
N ARG A 280 -5.10 1.73 -7.88
CA ARG A 280 -5.74 1.60 -6.56
C ARG A 280 -5.98 0.14 -6.18
N ASN A 281 -6.48 -0.68 -7.10
CA ASN A 281 -6.85 -2.06 -6.83
C ASN A 281 -5.62 -2.96 -6.72
N LEU A 282 -4.66 -2.84 -7.64
CA LEU A 282 -3.47 -3.69 -7.68
C LEU A 282 -2.37 -3.24 -6.73
N LEU A 283 -2.16 -1.94 -6.56
CA LEU A 283 -1.08 -1.41 -5.71
C LEU A 283 -1.51 -1.16 -4.26
N LEU A 284 -2.72 -0.63 -4.02
CA LEU A 284 -3.14 -0.21 -2.68
C LEU A 284 -4.06 -1.21 -1.97
N ARG A 285 -5.02 -1.79 -2.68
CA ARG A 285 -6.08 -2.63 -2.10
C ARG A 285 -5.75 -4.11 -2.07
N CYS A 286 -4.96 -4.59 -3.01
CA CYS A 286 -4.63 -6.01 -3.10
C CYS A 286 -4.11 -6.55 -1.77
N PRO A 287 -4.70 -7.62 -1.22
CA PRO A 287 -4.28 -8.17 0.08
C PRO A 287 -2.91 -8.83 0.01
N ASN A 288 -2.49 -9.32 -1.16
CA ASN A 288 -1.24 -10.04 -1.33
C ASN A 288 -0.07 -9.06 -1.64
N PRO A 289 0.95 -8.97 -0.75
CA PRO A 289 2.09 -8.07 -0.95
C PRO A 289 2.93 -8.43 -2.18
N LYS A 290 2.99 -9.72 -2.56
CA LYS A 290 3.73 -10.14 -3.75
C LYS A 290 3.11 -9.56 -5.02
N VAL A 291 1.78 -9.58 -5.12
CA VAL A 291 1.03 -8.97 -6.23
C VAL A 291 1.34 -7.48 -6.35
N ARG A 292 1.30 -6.76 -5.24
CA ARG A 292 1.58 -5.31 -5.24
C ARG A 292 2.99 -4.99 -5.71
N LYS A 293 4.00 -5.70 -5.18
CA LYS A 293 5.41 -5.51 -5.55
C LYS A 293 5.68 -5.83 -7.02
N GLU A 294 5.18 -6.95 -7.49
CA GLU A 294 5.40 -7.39 -8.87
C GLU A 294 4.68 -6.50 -9.89
N PHE A 295 3.50 -6.00 -9.54
CA PHE A 295 2.80 -5.03 -10.37
C PHE A 295 3.57 -3.69 -10.44
N ALA A 296 4.07 -3.21 -9.30
CA ALA A 296 4.93 -2.03 -9.25
C ALA A 296 6.20 -2.23 -10.10
N SER A 297 6.87 -3.37 -9.94
CA SER A 297 8.06 -3.74 -10.73
C SER A 297 7.77 -3.78 -12.24
N MET A 298 6.62 -4.31 -12.65
CA MET A 298 6.19 -4.31 -14.06
C MET A 298 6.10 -2.89 -14.63
N ILE A 299 5.52 -1.95 -13.87
CA ILE A 299 5.44 -0.54 -14.31
C ILE A 299 6.83 0.04 -14.50
N VAL A 300 7.74 -0.19 -13.54
CA VAL A 300 9.11 0.34 -13.61
C VAL A 300 9.88 -0.25 -14.79
N ILE A 301 9.81 -1.56 -14.99
CA ILE A 301 10.45 -2.25 -16.13
C ILE A 301 9.93 -1.69 -17.46
N ALA A 302 8.61 -1.52 -17.57
CA ALA A 302 7.99 -0.97 -18.78
C ALA A 302 8.44 0.47 -19.04
N LEU A 303 8.52 1.30 -17.99
CA LEU A 303 9.02 2.68 -18.09
C LEU A 303 10.50 2.73 -18.48
N GLN A 304 11.36 1.89 -17.90
CA GLN A 304 12.78 1.80 -18.23
C GLN A 304 12.98 1.41 -19.70
N HIS A 305 12.26 0.39 -20.15
CA HIS A 305 12.36 -0.08 -21.52
C HIS A 305 11.86 0.97 -22.53
N LEU A 306 10.73 1.62 -22.21
CA LEU A 306 10.16 2.68 -23.02
C LEU A 306 11.08 3.90 -23.09
N LYS A 307 11.68 4.30 -21.96
CA LYS A 307 12.66 5.40 -21.91
C LYS A 307 13.84 5.17 -22.87
N LYS A 308 14.31 3.92 -22.93
CA LYS A 308 15.48 3.55 -23.75
C LYS A 308 15.16 3.46 -25.25
N HIS A 309 13.99 2.91 -25.61
CA HIS A 309 13.70 2.52 -27.00
C HIS A 309 12.69 3.43 -27.70
N GLU A 310 11.79 4.10 -26.94
CA GLU A 310 10.79 5.03 -27.44
C GLU A 310 10.71 6.30 -26.57
N PRO A 311 11.79 7.11 -26.55
CA PRO A 311 11.89 8.28 -25.68
C PRO A 311 10.75 9.28 -25.89
N TYR A 312 10.24 9.42 -27.12
CA TYR A 312 9.13 10.30 -27.44
C TYR A 312 7.82 9.86 -26.79
N ALA A 313 7.47 8.59 -26.85
CA ALA A 313 6.29 8.03 -26.18
C ALA A 313 6.44 8.11 -24.65
N TYR A 314 7.64 7.88 -24.14
CA TYR A 314 7.94 8.06 -22.72
C TYR A 314 7.65 9.47 -22.23
N GLY A 315 7.99 10.50 -23.03
CA GLY A 315 7.70 11.88 -22.72
C GLY A 315 8.77 12.89 -23.10
N PHE A 316 9.90 12.46 -23.66
CA PHE A 316 10.91 13.40 -24.14
C PHE A 316 10.47 14.04 -25.47
N GLN A 317 10.90 15.29 -25.72
CA GLN A 317 10.73 15.95 -27.02
C GLN A 317 11.80 15.45 -27.98
N ASP A 318 11.53 15.54 -29.32
CA ASP A 318 12.41 15.04 -30.37
C ASP A 318 13.91 15.30 -30.09
N TYR A 319 14.67 14.24 -30.09
CA TYR A 319 16.11 14.29 -30.00
C TYR A 319 16.72 14.35 -31.41
N GLY A 320 17.44 15.43 -31.72
CA GLY A 320 18.58 15.28 -32.61
C GLY A 320 19.68 14.52 -31.86
N ASP A 321 20.50 13.77 -32.55
CA ASP A 321 21.59 12.86 -32.15
C ASP A 321 22.33 12.99 -30.78
N GLY A 322 21.68 13.45 -29.72
CA GLY A 322 22.24 13.67 -28.38
C GLY A 322 21.71 12.68 -27.33
N ASP A 323 22.58 12.37 -26.36
CA ASP A 323 22.26 11.54 -25.18
C ASP A 323 21.01 12.07 -24.44
N PRO A 324 20.00 11.24 -24.18
CA PRO A 324 18.80 11.62 -23.44
C PRO A 324 19.06 12.27 -22.07
N GLU A 325 20.17 11.96 -21.42
CA GLU A 325 20.55 12.53 -20.13
C GLU A 325 21.21 13.91 -20.22
N SER A 326 21.66 14.34 -21.39
CA SER A 326 22.37 15.62 -21.57
C SER A 326 21.48 16.79 -21.96
N SER A 327 20.20 16.58 -22.23
CA SER A 327 19.26 17.63 -22.69
C SER A 327 18.65 18.40 -21.51
N GLU A 328 18.67 19.73 -21.57
CA GLU A 328 17.96 20.64 -20.64
C GLU A 328 16.42 20.61 -20.81
N LYS A 329 15.88 19.64 -21.56
CA LYS A 329 14.45 19.58 -21.89
C LYS A 329 13.65 18.87 -20.80
N GLU A 330 12.56 19.46 -20.42
CA GLU A 330 11.60 18.88 -19.46
C GLU A 330 10.80 17.73 -20.09
N LEU A 331 10.35 16.77 -19.27
CA LEU A 331 9.40 15.74 -19.68
C LEU A 331 8.06 16.38 -20.02
N ARG A 332 7.51 16.04 -21.20
CA ARG A 332 6.22 16.57 -21.65
C ARG A 332 5.09 16.11 -20.74
N ALA A 333 4.14 17.03 -20.51
CA ALA A 333 2.92 16.73 -19.73
C ALA A 333 2.08 15.58 -20.31
N LEU A 334 2.16 15.36 -21.62
CA LEU A 334 1.43 14.29 -22.34
C LEU A 334 2.20 12.97 -22.45
N GLY A 335 3.43 12.88 -21.93
CA GLY A 335 4.22 11.66 -21.94
C GLY A 335 3.65 10.59 -20.99
N VAL A 336 3.95 9.32 -21.28
CA VAL A 336 3.47 8.18 -20.48
C VAL A 336 3.92 8.29 -19.02
N PHE A 337 5.18 8.65 -18.77
CA PHE A 337 5.68 8.86 -17.41
C PHE A 337 4.87 9.89 -16.64
N SER A 338 4.59 11.05 -17.26
CA SER A 338 3.81 12.12 -16.66
C SER A 338 2.37 11.69 -16.31
N HIS A 339 1.75 10.89 -17.18
CA HIS A 339 0.42 10.34 -16.91
C HIS A 339 0.40 9.39 -15.71
N ILE A 340 1.36 8.46 -15.64
CA ILE A 340 1.47 7.54 -14.49
C ILE A 340 1.71 8.31 -13.20
N ALA A 341 2.62 9.29 -13.20
CA ALA A 341 2.87 10.15 -12.05
C ALA A 341 1.60 10.93 -11.62
N THR A 342 0.81 11.44 -12.58
CA THR A 342 -0.45 12.11 -12.29
C THR A 342 -1.46 11.15 -11.66
N ARG A 343 -1.61 9.94 -12.19
CA ARG A 343 -2.50 8.91 -11.60
C ARG A 343 -2.08 8.53 -10.18
N LEU A 344 -0.78 8.42 -9.92
CA LEU A 344 -0.27 8.19 -8.56
C LEU A 344 -0.60 9.36 -7.64
N MET A 345 -0.46 10.61 -8.11
CA MET A 345 -0.83 11.79 -7.33
C MET A 345 -2.34 11.84 -7.01
N GLU A 346 -3.20 11.46 -7.93
CA GLU A 346 -4.66 11.37 -7.70
C GLU A 346 -5.00 10.38 -6.56
N LEU A 347 -4.22 9.31 -6.42
CA LEU A 347 -4.39 8.36 -5.32
C LEU A 347 -4.00 8.91 -3.95
N TRP A 348 -3.28 10.02 -3.87
CA TRP A 348 -2.79 10.58 -2.61
C TRP A 348 -3.91 10.84 -1.61
N THR A 349 -5.05 11.32 -2.08
CA THR A 349 -6.23 11.59 -1.22
C THR A 349 -6.79 10.33 -0.56
N THR A 350 -6.67 9.18 -1.22
CA THR A 350 -7.20 7.90 -0.74
C THR A 350 -6.14 7.03 -0.07
N LEU A 351 -4.85 7.33 -0.28
CA LEU A 351 -3.72 6.59 0.26
C LEU A 351 -3.80 6.32 1.76
N PRO A 352 -4.18 7.30 2.63
CA PRO A 352 -4.27 7.05 4.06
C PRO A 352 -5.32 6.00 4.44
N SER A 353 -6.27 5.70 3.55
CA SER A 353 -7.29 4.66 3.77
C SER A 353 -6.77 3.26 3.47
N HIS A 354 -5.62 3.13 2.81
CA HIS A 354 -5.06 1.88 2.30
C HIS A 354 -3.71 1.52 2.94
N ALA A 355 -3.71 1.17 4.23
CA ALA A 355 -2.48 0.85 4.96
C ALA A 355 -1.66 -0.30 4.35
N ARG A 356 -2.30 -1.25 3.67
CA ARG A 356 -1.61 -2.42 3.10
C ARG A 356 -0.67 -2.07 1.96
N GLY A 357 -1.04 -1.14 1.11
CA GLY A 357 -0.24 -0.71 -0.03
C GLY A 357 0.60 0.53 0.23
N TRP A 358 0.70 0.98 1.48
CA TRP A 358 1.41 2.20 1.86
C TRP A 358 2.88 2.16 1.43
N ASP A 359 3.61 1.13 1.85
CA ASP A 359 5.04 1.00 1.54
C ASP A 359 5.27 0.71 0.05
N ASP A 360 4.40 -0.09 -0.58
CA ASP A 360 4.51 -0.41 -2.01
C ASP A 360 4.32 0.83 -2.89
N TYR A 361 3.44 1.76 -2.47
CA TYR A 361 3.23 3.03 -3.16
C TYR A 361 4.48 3.91 -3.15
N PHE A 362 5.12 4.07 -1.99
CA PHE A 362 6.34 4.86 -1.89
C PHE A 362 7.53 4.17 -2.55
N SER A 363 7.60 2.84 -2.50
CA SER A 363 8.63 2.09 -3.24
C SER A 363 8.52 2.33 -4.75
N LEU A 364 7.31 2.27 -5.33
CA LEU A 364 7.11 2.56 -6.75
C LEU A 364 7.57 3.98 -7.11
N LEU A 365 7.23 4.98 -6.30
CA LEU A 365 7.67 6.36 -6.53
C LEU A 365 9.19 6.52 -6.41
N THR A 366 9.81 5.82 -5.46
CA THR A 366 11.28 5.79 -5.28
C THR A 366 11.96 5.20 -6.51
N ASP A 367 11.46 4.07 -7.01
CA ASP A 367 11.97 3.43 -8.21
C ASP A 367 11.79 4.33 -9.45
N MET A 368 10.63 4.98 -9.58
CA MET A 368 10.37 5.96 -10.64
C MET A 368 11.31 7.17 -10.56
N ALA A 369 11.56 7.70 -9.35
CA ALA A 369 12.51 8.79 -9.13
C ALA A 369 13.94 8.40 -9.50
N SER A 370 14.30 7.13 -9.28
CA SER A 370 15.62 6.57 -9.59
C SER A 370 15.89 6.40 -11.09
N LEU A 371 14.88 6.55 -11.95
CA LEU A 371 15.05 6.47 -13.41
C LEU A 371 15.89 7.62 -13.96
N GLY A 372 15.98 8.77 -13.28
CA GLY A 372 16.88 9.86 -13.65
C GLY A 372 16.48 11.23 -13.12
N VAL A 373 17.20 12.26 -13.58
CA VAL A 373 17.05 13.64 -13.11
C VAL A 373 15.74 14.26 -13.58
N HIS A 374 15.32 13.96 -14.81
CA HIS A 374 14.08 14.49 -15.39
C HIS A 374 12.84 13.98 -14.65
N GLU A 375 12.89 12.70 -14.22
CA GLU A 375 11.84 12.06 -13.45
C GLU A 375 11.75 12.68 -12.05
N LYS A 376 12.88 12.89 -11.37
CA LYS A 376 12.94 13.61 -10.10
C LYS A 376 12.33 15.01 -10.21
N HIS A 377 12.69 15.75 -11.26
CA HIS A 377 12.14 17.08 -11.52
C HIS A 377 10.62 17.06 -11.69
N LEU A 378 10.10 16.14 -12.52
CA LEU A 378 8.66 16.03 -12.73
C LEU A 378 7.92 15.65 -11.43
N LEU A 379 8.44 14.72 -10.64
CA LEU A 379 7.85 14.34 -9.36
C LEU A 379 7.89 15.52 -8.36
N LEU A 380 8.95 16.30 -8.33
CA LEU A 380 9.04 17.53 -7.54
C LEU A 380 7.98 18.57 -7.96
N ASN A 381 7.81 18.78 -9.27
CA ASN A 381 6.78 19.70 -9.78
C ASN A 381 5.35 19.19 -9.58
N ARG A 382 5.14 17.88 -9.46
CA ARG A 382 3.86 17.27 -9.05
C ARG A 382 3.64 17.28 -7.54
N SER A 383 4.46 17.99 -6.77
CA SER A 383 4.30 18.21 -5.32
C SER A 383 4.47 16.95 -4.46
N PHE A 384 5.12 15.87 -4.94
CA PHE A 384 5.35 14.69 -4.12
C PHE A 384 6.22 14.97 -2.88
N LEU A 385 7.22 15.85 -3.00
CA LEU A 385 8.02 16.30 -1.86
C LEU A 385 7.14 17.02 -0.83
N LYS A 386 6.33 17.99 -1.25
CA LYS A 386 5.42 18.72 -0.38
C LYS A 386 4.50 17.78 0.41
N HIS A 387 3.85 16.84 -0.29
CA HIS A 387 2.91 15.92 0.35
C HIS A 387 3.61 14.92 1.27
N GLY A 388 4.83 14.50 0.95
CA GLY A 388 5.65 13.72 1.84
C GLY A 388 6.01 14.46 3.13
N LEU A 389 6.39 15.73 3.02
CA LEU A 389 6.65 16.61 4.17
C LEU A 389 5.39 16.82 5.02
N GLU A 390 4.21 16.96 4.40
CA GLU A 390 2.95 17.04 5.14
C GLU A 390 2.72 15.83 6.06
N ILE A 391 3.06 14.63 5.61
CA ILE A 391 2.96 13.42 6.44
C ILE A 391 3.91 13.48 7.63
N LEU A 392 5.15 13.93 7.41
CA LEU A 392 6.16 13.96 8.46
C LEU A 392 5.85 14.95 9.57
N VAL A 393 5.28 16.10 9.24
CA VAL A 393 4.97 17.14 10.24
C VAL A 393 3.66 16.92 10.98
N VAL A 394 2.89 15.89 10.66
CA VAL A 394 1.55 15.61 11.24
C VAL A 394 1.56 15.50 12.76
N GLU A 395 2.60 14.93 13.36
CA GLU A 395 2.62 14.72 14.82
C GLU A 395 2.80 16.01 15.62
N HIS A 396 3.41 17.04 15.04
CA HIS A 396 3.67 18.29 15.71
C HIS A 396 2.64 19.39 15.48
N GLY A 397 1.81 19.22 14.50
CA GLY A 397 0.94 20.28 14.07
C GLY A 397 -0.44 20.24 14.66
N ARG A 398 -0.59 20.58 15.88
CA ARG A 398 -1.87 21.07 16.40
C ARG A 398 -2.21 22.49 15.93
N SER A 399 -1.38 23.05 15.06
CA SER A 399 -1.59 24.39 14.48
C SER A 399 -2.84 24.40 13.60
N SER A 400 -3.81 25.21 13.95
CA SER A 400 -5.04 25.45 13.16
C SER A 400 -4.71 26.02 11.78
N ARG A 401 -3.67 26.82 11.67
CA ARG A 401 -3.20 27.42 10.42
C ARG A 401 -2.73 26.36 9.42
N LEU A 402 -1.86 25.42 9.83
CA LEU A 402 -1.40 24.34 8.97
C LEU A 402 -2.56 23.45 8.50
N ARG A 403 -3.54 23.20 9.36
CA ARG A 403 -4.72 22.41 9.00
C ARG A 403 -5.61 23.08 7.94
N SER A 404 -5.67 24.41 7.92
CA SER A 404 -6.45 25.14 6.91
C SER A 404 -5.70 25.28 5.59
N GLU A 405 -4.39 25.44 5.63
CA GLU A 405 -3.55 25.67 4.45
C GLU A 405 -3.13 24.36 3.74
N HIS A 406 -3.13 23.23 4.45
CA HIS A 406 -2.69 21.92 3.97
C HIS A 406 -3.76 20.84 4.20
N PRO A 407 -4.70 20.62 3.24
CA PRO A 407 -5.80 19.67 3.39
C PRO A 407 -5.37 18.21 3.67
N HIS A 408 -4.29 17.76 3.04
CA HIS A 408 -3.75 16.40 3.26
C HIS A 408 -3.19 16.27 4.67
N TYR A 409 -2.44 17.25 5.14
CA TYR A 409 -1.99 17.33 6.52
C TYR A 409 -3.15 17.21 7.51
N ALA A 410 -4.24 17.95 7.29
CA ALA A 410 -5.43 17.86 8.12
C ALA A 410 -6.07 16.46 8.12
N GLN A 411 -6.04 15.76 7.00
CA GLN A 411 -6.52 14.39 6.87
C GLN A 411 -5.66 13.41 7.67
N TYR A 412 -4.34 13.50 7.55
CA TYR A 412 -3.40 12.67 8.32
C TYR A 412 -3.54 12.91 9.83
N CYS A 413 -3.64 14.16 10.27
CA CYS A 413 -3.89 14.48 11.67
C CYS A 413 -5.14 13.78 12.22
N ARG A 414 -6.26 13.84 11.49
CA ARG A 414 -7.52 13.17 11.89
C ARG A 414 -7.39 11.66 12.02
N LEU A 415 -6.57 11.03 11.18
CA LEU A 415 -6.34 9.58 11.24
C LEU A 415 -5.44 9.19 12.40
N MET A 416 -4.43 9.99 12.71
CA MET A 416 -3.57 9.79 13.87
C MET A 416 -4.31 10.01 15.19
N ASP A 417 -5.19 11.01 15.25
CA ASP A 417 -6.10 11.23 16.41
C ASP A 417 -6.97 9.98 16.67
N LYS A 418 -7.27 9.20 15.64
CA LYS A 418 -7.96 7.90 15.71
C LYS A 418 -7.04 6.72 16.02
N GLY A 419 -5.79 6.97 16.38
CA GLY A 419 -4.80 5.94 16.74
C GLY A 419 -4.11 5.24 15.56
N ARG A 420 -4.28 5.71 14.32
CA ARG A 420 -3.59 5.14 13.16
C ARG A 420 -2.12 5.56 13.15
N ARG A 421 -1.22 4.62 12.84
CA ARG A 421 0.20 4.86 12.64
C ARG A 421 0.58 4.59 11.18
N PHE A 422 1.54 5.36 10.65
CA PHE A 422 2.05 5.24 9.29
C PHE A 422 3.51 4.81 9.32
N SER A 423 3.88 3.88 8.44
CA SER A 423 5.29 3.55 8.23
C SER A 423 6.00 4.72 7.55
N LEU A 424 7.16 5.12 8.08
CA LEU A 424 7.97 6.19 7.51
C LEU A 424 9.12 5.68 6.64
N VAL A 425 9.38 4.37 6.66
CA VAL A 425 10.54 3.75 6.01
C VAL A 425 10.63 4.10 4.53
N LYS A 426 9.64 3.68 3.74
CA LYS A 426 9.63 3.89 2.29
C LYS A 426 9.37 5.35 1.90
N LEU A 427 8.64 6.09 2.72
CA LEU A 427 8.50 7.53 2.57
C LEU A 427 9.85 8.23 2.70
N THR A 428 10.69 7.83 3.66
CA THR A 428 12.02 8.40 3.88
C THR A 428 12.95 8.13 2.68
N GLU A 429 12.88 6.93 2.08
CA GLU A 429 13.62 6.61 0.86
C GLU A 429 13.26 7.54 -0.29
N LEU A 430 11.96 7.76 -0.52
CA LEU A 430 11.49 8.71 -1.55
C LEU A 430 11.99 10.13 -1.28
N LEU A 431 11.82 10.60 -0.04
CA LEU A 431 12.24 11.96 0.34
C LEU A 431 13.73 12.17 0.19
N SER A 432 14.55 11.18 0.55
CA SER A 432 15.99 11.22 0.36
C SER A 432 16.36 11.46 -1.11
N ILE A 433 15.79 10.66 -2.02
CA ILE A 433 16.06 10.78 -3.46
C ILE A 433 15.60 12.12 -4.04
N LEU A 434 14.47 12.66 -3.57
CA LEU A 434 13.95 13.94 -4.04
C LEU A 434 14.78 15.11 -3.47
N LEU A 435 15.15 15.05 -2.19
CA LEU A 435 15.94 16.08 -1.52
C LEU A 435 17.36 16.18 -2.08
N GLU A 436 17.95 15.11 -2.60
CA GLU A 436 19.26 15.15 -3.28
C GLU A 436 19.32 16.21 -4.40
N LYS A 437 18.20 16.55 -5.01
CA LYS A 437 18.12 17.55 -6.08
C LYS A 437 17.70 18.93 -5.57
N ILE A 438 17.52 19.10 -4.28
CA ILE A 438 17.15 20.38 -3.69
C ILE A 438 18.39 21.09 -3.17
N ASN A 439 18.53 22.36 -3.55
CA ASN A 439 19.50 23.27 -2.94
C ASN A 439 18.79 24.10 -1.87
N LEU A 440 19.08 23.76 -0.63
CA LEU A 440 18.50 24.44 0.54
C LEU A 440 19.07 25.86 0.76
N ALA A 441 20.18 26.20 0.09
CA ALA A 441 20.82 27.51 0.19
C ALA A 441 20.20 28.57 -0.74
N VAL A 442 19.33 28.19 -1.68
CA VAL A 442 18.68 29.07 -2.64
C VAL A 442 17.30 29.45 -2.15
N ASP A 443 16.90 30.73 -2.39
CA ASP A 443 15.58 31.22 -2.03
C ASP A 443 14.46 30.40 -2.67
N PRO A 444 13.38 30.08 -1.91
CA PRO A 444 12.26 29.32 -2.43
C PRO A 444 11.52 30.03 -3.56
N VAL A 445 11.13 29.28 -4.59
CA VAL A 445 10.29 29.82 -5.67
C VAL A 445 8.87 30.08 -5.18
N SER A 446 8.20 31.07 -5.79
CA SER A 446 6.83 31.44 -5.42
C SER A 446 5.83 30.29 -5.66
N ARG A 447 4.69 30.31 -4.96
CA ARG A 447 3.62 29.30 -5.08
C ARG A 447 3.10 29.07 -6.51
N MET A 448 3.25 30.08 -7.37
CA MET A 448 2.72 30.08 -8.75
C MET A 448 3.79 29.72 -9.80
N GLN A 449 5.04 29.56 -9.40
CA GLN A 449 6.12 29.25 -10.33
C GLN A 449 6.49 27.78 -10.22
N GLU A 450 6.45 27.08 -11.36
CA GLU A 450 7.08 25.76 -11.47
C GLU A 450 8.59 25.93 -11.38
N ARG A 451 9.24 24.95 -10.76
CA ARG A 451 10.70 24.88 -10.73
C ARG A 451 11.21 24.71 -12.16
N ARG A 452 12.13 25.53 -12.57
CA ARG A 452 12.83 25.32 -13.84
C ARG A 452 13.74 24.10 -13.72
N PHE A 453 13.78 23.31 -14.77
CA PHE A 453 14.67 22.18 -14.83
C PHE A 453 16.13 22.63 -14.69
N ASN A 454 16.88 21.93 -13.84
CA ASN A 454 18.30 22.12 -13.65
C ASN A 454 18.94 20.75 -13.32
N LEU A 455 19.95 20.38 -14.07
CA LEU A 455 20.67 19.10 -13.89
C LEU A 455 21.33 18.99 -12.50
N ARG A 456 21.81 20.11 -11.94
CA ARG A 456 22.58 20.09 -10.70
C ARG A 456 21.66 20.15 -9.47
N SER A 457 20.86 21.20 -9.36
CA SER A 457 20.03 21.41 -8.17
C SER A 457 18.84 22.36 -8.44
N MET A 458 17.80 22.24 -7.64
CA MET A 458 16.58 23.01 -7.73
C MET A 458 16.22 23.65 -6.38
N PRO A 459 15.55 24.82 -6.35
CA PRO A 459 15.08 25.42 -5.11
C PRO A 459 13.87 24.69 -4.53
N LEU A 460 13.58 24.88 -3.24
CA LEU A 460 12.30 24.54 -2.66
C LEU A 460 11.17 25.42 -3.23
N THR A 461 9.95 24.95 -3.19
CA THR A 461 8.78 25.82 -3.29
C THR A 461 8.52 26.49 -1.94
N ARG A 462 7.85 27.64 -1.95
CA ARG A 462 7.51 28.37 -0.71
C ARG A 462 6.66 27.50 0.23
N GLN A 463 5.79 26.63 -0.30
CA GLN A 463 4.99 25.70 0.52
C GLN A 463 5.83 24.60 1.19
N GLU A 464 6.81 24.06 0.47
CA GLU A 464 7.75 23.08 1.05
C GLU A 464 8.64 23.73 2.10
N ASP A 465 9.13 24.93 1.84
CA ASP A 465 9.90 25.71 2.80
C ASP A 465 9.07 26.05 4.06
N GLU A 466 7.81 26.43 3.91
CA GLU A 466 6.88 26.64 5.03
C GLU A 466 6.68 25.36 5.85
N LEU A 467 6.54 24.19 5.20
CA LEU A 467 6.44 22.90 5.88
C LEU A 467 7.75 22.52 6.59
N MET A 468 8.87 22.85 5.98
CA MET A 468 10.20 22.67 6.58
C MET A 468 10.45 23.62 7.76
N GLN A 469 9.79 24.76 7.83
CA GLN A 469 9.94 25.79 8.88
C GLN A 469 8.94 25.68 10.05
N LEU A 470 7.86 24.91 9.92
CA LEU A 470 6.78 24.76 10.91
C LEU A 470 6.33 26.04 11.60
N GLY A 471 5.73 26.95 10.84
CA GLY A 471 5.14 28.15 11.41
C GLY A 471 6.17 29.21 11.80
N SER A 472 5.80 30.46 11.68
CA SER A 472 6.65 31.65 11.81
C SER A 472 7.34 31.86 13.18
N GLU A 473 7.07 31.04 14.17
CA GLU A 473 7.58 31.20 15.54
C GLU A 473 8.80 30.33 15.89
N LEU A 474 9.17 29.37 15.01
CA LEU A 474 10.27 28.45 15.29
C LEU A 474 11.34 28.54 14.18
N PRO A 475 12.63 28.60 14.55
CA PRO A 475 13.72 28.63 13.57
C PRO A 475 13.67 27.36 12.69
N ARG A 476 14.03 27.50 11.39
CA ARG A 476 14.14 26.42 10.38
C ARG A 476 14.75 25.13 10.92
N SER A 477 15.69 25.27 11.86
CA SER A 477 16.41 24.19 12.48
C SER A 477 15.54 23.16 13.24
N LYS A 478 14.40 23.57 13.80
CA LYS A 478 13.65 22.67 14.69
C LYS A 478 12.78 21.63 13.99
N VAL A 479 12.31 21.91 12.78
CA VAL A 479 11.46 20.97 12.03
C VAL A 479 12.24 19.76 11.55
N ILE A 480 13.42 20.01 11.06
CA ILE A 480 14.35 18.98 10.61
C ILE A 480 14.76 18.10 11.77
N CYS A 481 14.97 18.69 12.96
CA CYS A 481 15.23 17.96 14.18
C CYS A 481 14.10 17.01 14.54
N ILE A 482 12.88 17.50 14.50
CA ILE A 482 11.68 16.73 14.81
C ILE A 482 11.49 15.57 13.81
N PHE A 483 11.76 15.82 12.55
CA PHE A 483 11.73 14.82 11.50
C PHE A 483 12.78 13.73 11.75
N LEU A 484 14.04 14.10 11.97
CA LEU A 484 15.11 13.18 12.27
C LEU A 484 14.86 12.41 13.57
N GLU A 485 14.46 13.10 14.62
CA GLU A 485 14.11 12.50 15.91
C GLU A 485 13.05 11.42 15.71
N LYS A 486 12.01 11.69 14.94
CA LYS A 486 10.94 10.75 14.68
C LYS A 486 11.38 9.51 13.88
N ILE A 487 12.24 9.70 12.88
CA ILE A 487 12.79 8.58 12.09
C ILE A 487 13.73 7.76 12.98
N LEU A 488 14.65 8.40 13.65
CA LEU A 488 15.66 7.73 14.48
C LEU A 488 15.01 7.03 15.68
N SER A 489 14.04 7.67 16.36
CA SER A 489 13.31 7.06 17.48
C SER A 489 12.44 5.87 17.08
N SER A 490 12.12 5.72 15.80
CA SER A 490 11.44 4.51 15.30
C SER A 490 12.32 3.27 15.30
N GLY A 491 13.60 3.40 15.66
CA GLY A 491 14.59 2.31 15.64
C GLY A 491 15.07 1.94 14.24
N TYR A 492 14.71 2.73 13.22
CA TYR A 492 15.02 2.43 11.84
C TYR A 492 15.98 3.47 11.25
N CYS A 493 17.25 3.07 11.08
CA CYS A 493 18.26 3.87 10.40
C CYS A 493 18.61 3.22 9.06
N SER A 494 18.04 3.75 7.98
CA SER A 494 18.32 3.32 6.62
C SER A 494 19.41 4.18 5.99
N GLU A 495 20.01 3.70 4.89
CA GLU A 495 20.94 4.52 4.08
C GLU A 495 20.29 5.83 3.61
N ALA A 496 18.99 5.82 3.34
CA ALA A 496 18.23 7.02 3.02
C ALA A 496 18.22 8.03 4.19
N THR A 497 18.06 7.56 5.42
CA THR A 497 18.14 8.43 6.61
C THR A 497 19.54 9.03 6.77
N LEU A 498 20.57 8.21 6.61
CA LEU A 498 21.97 8.65 6.67
C LEU A 498 22.29 9.68 5.57
N SER A 499 21.76 9.49 4.36
CA SER A 499 21.87 10.45 3.27
C SER A 499 21.19 11.79 3.59
N ILE A 500 20.02 11.78 4.21
CA ILE A 500 19.32 13.00 4.66
C ILE A 500 20.15 13.73 5.73
N VAL A 501 20.68 13.01 6.71
CA VAL A 501 21.56 13.61 7.73
C VAL A 501 22.77 14.28 7.08
N ARG A 502 23.41 13.61 6.13
CA ARG A 502 24.56 14.14 5.38
C ARG A 502 24.20 15.42 4.60
N MET A 503 23.09 15.40 3.86
CA MET A 503 22.62 16.57 3.10
C MET A 503 22.31 17.78 4.01
N MET A 504 21.63 17.53 5.11
CA MET A 504 21.26 18.59 6.06
C MET A 504 22.50 19.18 6.78
N THR A 505 23.50 18.35 7.08
CA THR A 505 24.76 18.80 7.67
C THR A 505 25.63 19.57 6.66
N LEU A 506 25.54 19.21 5.35
CA LEU A 506 26.21 19.95 4.28
C LEU A 506 25.55 21.30 3.98
N ALA A 507 24.28 21.51 4.34
CA ALA A 507 23.61 22.79 4.16
C ALA A 507 24.39 23.92 4.87
N GLU A 508 24.34 25.10 4.27
CA GLU A 508 25.15 26.21 4.75
C GLU A 508 24.82 26.57 6.21
N PRO A 509 25.82 26.95 7.01
CA PRO A 509 25.69 27.23 8.46
C PRO A 509 24.66 28.31 8.78
N GLN A 510 24.45 29.28 7.89
CA GLN A 510 23.51 30.38 8.06
C GLN A 510 22.05 29.94 8.30
N PHE A 511 21.68 28.71 7.90
CA PHE A 511 20.35 28.16 8.14
C PHE A 511 20.23 27.41 9.48
N GLY A 512 21.29 27.26 10.25
CA GLY A 512 21.30 26.57 11.56
C GLY A 512 20.93 25.08 11.49
N MET A 513 20.97 24.47 10.30
CA MET A 513 20.64 23.05 10.12
C MET A 513 21.70 22.15 10.75
N HIS A 514 22.97 22.47 10.60
CA HIS A 514 24.08 21.75 11.18
C HIS A 514 23.93 21.60 12.70
N ASP A 515 23.74 22.71 13.42
CA ASP A 515 23.60 22.71 14.88
C ASP A 515 22.34 21.95 15.34
N ALA A 516 21.31 22.02 14.55
CA ALA A 516 20.06 21.33 14.80
C ALA A 516 20.19 19.82 14.67
N VAL A 517 20.86 19.34 13.64
CA VAL A 517 21.17 17.91 13.44
C VAL A 517 22.05 17.41 14.59
N GLN A 518 23.10 18.17 14.95
CA GLN A 518 23.97 17.85 16.06
C GLN A 518 23.20 17.68 17.38
N LYS A 519 22.33 18.66 17.71
CA LYS A 519 21.49 18.61 18.92
C LYS A 519 20.51 17.44 18.91
N THR A 520 19.92 17.13 17.76
CA THR A 520 18.99 16.00 17.64
C THR A 520 19.69 14.67 17.93
N ILE A 521 20.86 14.47 17.37
CA ILE A 521 21.66 13.26 17.61
C ILE A 521 22.05 13.16 19.09
N ILE A 522 22.59 14.23 19.66
CA ILE A 522 22.99 14.29 21.08
C ILE A 522 21.80 14.03 21.99
N ASN A 523 20.66 14.67 21.74
CA ASN A 523 19.47 14.49 22.56
C ASN A 523 18.96 13.05 22.47
N GLY A 524 18.99 12.44 21.30
CA GLY A 524 18.55 11.06 21.12
C GLY A 524 19.42 10.06 21.88
N ILE A 525 20.74 10.23 21.85
CA ILE A 525 21.68 9.40 22.63
C ILE A 525 21.42 9.55 24.14
N ASN A 526 21.02 10.75 24.59
CA ASN A 526 20.79 11.05 26.01
C ASN A 526 19.43 10.53 26.54
N ILE A 527 18.40 10.53 25.70
CA ILE A 527 17.01 10.23 26.10
C ILE A 527 16.70 8.75 25.94
N GLU A 528 17.20 8.14 24.87
CA GLU A 528 16.90 6.74 24.57
C GLU A 528 17.76 5.80 25.43
N PRO A 529 17.21 4.65 25.87
CA PRO A 529 18.03 3.59 26.46
C PRO A 529 19.17 3.19 25.53
N ALA A 530 20.32 2.85 26.09
CA ALA A 530 21.55 2.60 25.33
C ALA A 530 21.41 1.63 24.15
N HIS A 531 20.55 0.60 24.27
CA HIS A 531 20.27 -0.35 23.20
C HIS A 531 19.36 0.22 22.09
N LEU A 532 18.69 1.35 22.33
CA LEU A 532 17.87 2.07 21.34
C LEU A 532 18.61 3.30 20.76
N ALA A 533 19.79 3.60 21.25
CA ALA A 533 20.61 4.70 20.76
C ALA A 533 21.32 4.39 19.43
N GLU A 534 21.33 3.14 18.98
CA GLU A 534 22.02 2.72 17.75
C GLU A 534 21.71 3.59 16.52
N PRO A 535 20.44 3.94 16.20
CA PRO A 535 20.13 4.79 15.05
C PRO A 535 20.79 6.18 15.14
N TYR A 536 20.91 6.74 16.34
CA TYR A 536 21.55 8.04 16.57
C TYR A 536 23.07 7.94 16.46
N LEU A 537 23.67 6.84 16.93
CA LEU A 537 25.10 6.56 16.74
C LEU A 537 25.44 6.38 15.26
N GLN A 538 24.60 5.66 14.51
CA GLN A 538 24.73 5.53 13.05
C GLN A 538 24.60 6.89 12.36
N ALA A 539 23.67 7.77 12.79
CA ALA A 539 23.50 9.11 12.24
C ALA A 539 24.66 10.05 12.54
N ALA A 540 25.42 9.82 13.62
CA ALA A 540 26.59 10.61 13.95
C ALA A 540 27.74 10.42 12.94
N ILE A 541 27.81 9.29 12.23
CA ILE A 541 28.82 9.05 11.20
C ILE A 541 28.65 10.03 10.01
N PRO A 542 27.50 10.08 9.28
CA PRO A 542 27.32 11.02 8.18
C PRO A 542 27.33 12.49 8.66
N PHE A 543 26.95 12.77 9.90
CA PHE A 543 27.16 14.10 10.48
C PHE A 543 28.65 14.47 10.49
N CYS A 544 29.52 13.59 10.99
CA CYS A 544 30.96 13.83 11.01
C CYS A 544 31.57 13.87 9.60
N GLU A 545 31.04 13.09 8.64
CA GLU A 545 31.47 13.15 7.21
C GLU A 545 31.17 14.50 6.57
N ALA A 546 30.12 15.20 6.99
CA ALA A 546 29.59 16.40 6.33
C ALA A 546 29.82 17.69 7.13
N THR A 547 30.22 17.61 8.40
CA THR A 547 30.39 18.78 9.28
C THR A 547 31.42 19.79 8.71
N PRO A 548 31.17 21.10 8.87
CA PRO A 548 32.07 22.14 8.39
C PRO A 548 33.29 22.36 9.30
N SER A 549 33.26 21.89 10.55
CA SER A 549 34.25 22.21 11.59
C SER A 549 34.79 20.96 12.26
N VAL A 550 36.10 20.91 12.42
CA VAL A 550 36.80 19.90 13.22
C VAL A 550 36.29 19.90 14.66
N ASP A 551 36.05 21.09 15.22
CA ASP A 551 35.56 21.23 16.60
C ASP A 551 34.19 20.59 16.81
N SER A 552 33.28 20.73 15.84
CA SER A 552 31.96 20.08 15.87
C SER A 552 32.07 18.56 15.81
N ALA A 553 32.93 18.02 14.93
CA ALA A 553 33.20 16.59 14.87
C ALA A 553 33.80 16.07 16.21
N GLN A 554 34.78 16.80 16.74
CA GLN A 554 35.42 16.47 18.00
C GLN A 554 34.42 16.53 19.17
N ALA A 555 33.55 17.54 19.22
CA ALA A 555 32.50 17.66 20.20
C ALA A 555 31.53 16.49 20.18
N MET A 556 31.11 16.05 18.98
CA MET A 556 30.25 14.88 18.80
C MET A 556 30.91 13.60 19.30
N ILE A 557 32.15 13.33 18.90
CA ILE A 557 32.87 12.11 19.28
C ILE A 557 33.17 12.11 20.79
N ARG A 558 33.56 13.25 21.37
CA ARG A 558 33.79 13.39 22.81
C ARG A 558 32.51 13.18 23.63
N TYR A 559 31.41 13.74 23.15
CA TYR A 559 30.12 13.55 23.80
C TYR A 559 29.75 12.05 23.85
N ILE A 560 29.79 11.36 22.70
CA ILE A 560 29.50 9.92 22.63
C ILE A 560 30.46 9.12 23.52
N ALA A 561 31.77 9.49 23.57
CA ALA A 561 32.74 8.85 24.42
C ALA A 561 32.41 9.00 25.91
N GLY A 562 31.91 10.17 26.33
CA GLY A 562 31.50 10.44 27.73
C GLY A 562 30.25 9.65 28.13
N GLU A 563 29.33 9.42 27.22
CA GLU A 563 28.10 8.67 27.50
C GLU A 563 28.33 7.16 27.71
N VAL A 564 29.46 6.60 27.24
CA VAL A 564 29.77 5.17 27.40
C VAL A 564 29.76 4.73 28.86
N ASP A 565 30.15 5.60 29.80
CA ASP A 565 30.12 5.29 31.24
C ASP A 565 28.70 5.17 31.82
N THR A 566 27.70 5.75 31.13
CA THR A 566 26.29 5.70 31.56
C THR A 566 25.57 4.42 31.04
N ILE A 567 26.23 3.65 30.15
CA ILE A 567 25.68 2.42 29.60
C ILE A 567 25.68 1.34 30.69
N ALA A 568 24.46 0.97 31.15
CA ALA A 568 24.36 0.06 32.28
C ALA A 568 24.65 -1.40 31.92
N GLU A 569 23.94 -1.97 30.97
CA GLU A 569 24.01 -3.41 30.66
C GLU A 569 23.93 -3.76 29.15
N HIS A 570 23.45 -2.85 28.31
CA HIS A 570 23.23 -3.06 26.88
C HIS A 570 23.68 -1.85 26.05
N GLY A 571 24.10 -2.05 24.82
CA GLY A 571 24.50 -0.97 23.90
C GLY A 571 26.00 -0.78 23.74
N GLY A 572 26.82 -1.61 24.39
CA GLY A 572 28.29 -1.53 24.29
C GLY A 572 28.81 -1.85 22.89
N GLN A 573 28.19 -2.77 22.21
CA GLN A 573 28.55 -3.16 20.82
C GLN A 573 28.30 -2.04 19.82
N GLU A 574 27.20 -1.31 19.97
CA GLU A 574 26.81 -0.20 19.11
C GLU A 574 27.80 0.97 19.22
N HIS A 575 28.20 1.32 20.46
CA HIS A 575 29.22 2.33 20.70
C HIS A 575 30.58 1.92 20.17
N LEU A 576 30.98 0.65 20.37
CA LEU A 576 32.23 0.13 19.82
C LEU A 576 32.26 0.20 18.32
N THR A 577 31.14 -0.18 17.66
CA THR A 577 30.96 -0.10 16.22
C THR A 577 31.09 1.35 15.74
N PHE A 578 30.49 2.29 16.46
CA PHE A 578 30.63 3.72 16.16
C PHE A 578 32.12 4.15 16.16
N PHE A 579 32.89 3.87 17.21
CA PHE A 579 34.32 4.26 17.27
C PHE A 579 35.15 3.58 16.17
N ALA A 580 34.86 2.31 15.87
CA ALA A 580 35.52 1.59 14.79
C ALA A 580 35.27 2.20 13.42
N GLN A 581 34.09 2.76 13.17
CA GLN A 581 33.73 3.47 11.95
C GLN A 581 34.25 4.92 11.98
N ALA A 582 34.07 5.63 13.09
CA ALA A 582 34.44 7.04 13.24
C ALA A 582 35.92 7.30 12.92
N ARG A 583 36.84 6.43 13.34
CA ARG A 583 38.28 6.56 13.04
C ARG A 583 38.61 6.54 11.54
N ARG A 584 37.73 5.98 10.69
CA ARG A 584 37.94 5.81 9.26
C ARG A 584 37.20 6.87 8.44
N ILE A 585 36.51 7.81 9.08
CA ILE A 585 35.78 8.86 8.38
C ILE A 585 36.73 9.71 7.54
N VAL A 586 36.30 9.96 6.31
CA VAL A 586 36.86 10.98 5.43
C VAL A 586 35.80 12.08 5.29
N ASN A 587 36.14 13.31 5.68
CA ASN A 587 35.19 14.41 5.56
C ASN A 587 35.03 14.79 4.07
N LEU A 588 33.80 15.12 3.70
CA LEU A 588 33.42 15.49 2.33
C LEU A 588 33.88 16.92 1.94
N ARG A 589 34.43 17.67 2.88
CA ARG A 589 34.94 19.05 2.66
C ARG A 589 36.48 19.03 2.59
N ASP A 590 37.04 19.80 1.72
CA ASP A 590 38.49 19.84 1.44
C ASP A 590 39.34 20.46 2.56
N ASN A 591 38.72 20.95 3.63
CA ASN A 591 39.40 21.65 4.72
C ASN A 591 39.81 20.74 5.92
N PHE A 592 39.67 19.44 5.80
CA PHE A 592 40.05 18.49 6.82
C PHE A 592 41.36 17.81 6.47
N GLU A 593 42.28 17.77 7.45
CA GLU A 593 43.53 17.04 7.29
C GLU A 593 43.29 15.52 7.20
N PRO A 594 44.02 14.81 6.36
CA PRO A 594 43.95 13.35 6.30
C PRO A 594 44.22 12.72 7.67
N GLY A 595 43.40 11.74 8.08
CA GLY A 595 43.56 11.05 9.35
C GLY A 595 43.12 11.81 10.61
N ILE A 596 42.55 13.02 10.48
CA ILE A 596 42.11 13.82 11.64
C ILE A 596 41.11 13.04 12.52
N PHE A 597 40.17 12.28 11.94
CA PHE A 597 39.20 11.50 12.69
C PHE A 597 39.85 10.36 13.49
N ASN A 598 40.87 9.72 12.94
CA ASN A 598 41.65 8.74 13.68
C ASN A 598 42.30 9.40 14.93
N ARG A 599 42.88 10.61 14.78
CA ARG A 599 43.46 11.38 15.87
C ARG A 599 42.43 11.80 16.93
N ILE A 600 41.22 12.21 16.51
CA ILE A 600 40.10 12.56 17.41
C ILE A 600 39.65 11.34 18.21
N VAL A 601 39.45 10.21 17.55
CA VAL A 601 39.02 8.95 18.21
C VAL A 601 40.13 8.50 19.18
N LEU A 602 41.39 8.55 18.77
CA LEU A 602 42.53 8.18 19.62
C LEU A 602 42.59 9.02 20.90
N ARG A 603 42.40 10.35 20.82
CA ARG A 603 42.32 11.24 21.99
C ARG A 603 41.14 10.92 22.92
N SER A 604 40.09 10.30 22.42
CA SER A 604 38.90 9.93 23.20
C SER A 604 39.01 8.54 23.86
N VAL A 605 40.01 7.73 23.51
CA VAL A 605 40.20 6.35 24.02
C VAL A 605 40.16 6.26 25.55
N PRO A 606 40.77 7.14 26.30
CA PRO A 606 40.73 7.08 27.77
C PRO A 606 39.33 7.26 28.37
N GLN A 607 38.40 7.84 27.62
CA GLN A 607 37.04 8.10 28.09
C GLN A 607 36.12 6.87 27.90
N TRP A 608 36.19 6.18 26.77
CA TRP A 608 35.25 5.09 26.44
C TRP A 608 35.82 3.69 26.67
N ALA A 609 37.13 3.48 26.44
CA ALA A 609 37.71 2.15 26.44
C ALA A 609 37.66 1.44 27.80
N PRO A 610 37.91 2.09 28.96
CA PRO A 610 37.83 1.42 30.26
C PRO A 610 36.45 0.85 30.58
N ALA A 611 35.37 1.52 30.14
CA ALA A 611 34.00 1.06 30.34
C ALA A 611 33.72 -0.17 29.50
N LEU A 612 34.09 -0.17 28.21
CA LEU A 612 33.88 -1.27 27.30
C LEU A 612 34.78 -2.49 27.58
N LEU A 613 36.01 -2.27 28.11
CA LEU A 613 36.89 -3.36 28.56
C LEU A 613 36.32 -4.12 29.76
N HIS A 614 35.46 -3.48 30.53
CA HIS A 614 34.78 -4.09 31.69
C HIS A 614 33.31 -4.41 31.39
N PHE A 615 32.89 -4.34 30.17
CA PHE A 615 31.48 -4.55 29.81
C PHE A 615 31.04 -5.98 30.14
N ARG A 616 29.75 -6.18 30.42
CA ARG A 616 29.19 -7.47 30.82
C ARG A 616 29.39 -8.55 29.73
N GLU A 617 29.23 -8.19 28.48
CA GLU A 617 29.31 -9.10 27.35
C GLU A 617 30.76 -9.36 26.93
N GLU A 618 31.16 -10.64 26.85
CA GLU A 618 32.52 -11.03 26.51
C GLU A 618 32.94 -10.57 25.11
N HIS A 619 32.06 -10.67 24.13
CA HIS A 619 32.37 -10.26 22.75
C HIS A 619 32.69 -8.76 22.67
N VAL A 620 32.02 -7.89 23.45
CA VAL A 620 32.33 -6.45 23.51
C VAL A 620 33.73 -6.22 24.07
N ARG A 621 34.09 -6.92 25.16
CA ARG A 621 35.44 -6.82 25.76
C ARG A 621 36.54 -7.22 24.79
N VAL A 622 36.35 -8.38 24.10
CA VAL A 622 37.32 -8.89 23.12
C VAL A 622 37.45 -7.95 21.94
N SER A 623 36.35 -7.50 21.38
CA SER A 623 36.34 -6.56 20.23
C SER A 623 36.94 -5.19 20.64
N THR A 624 36.80 -4.77 21.90
CA THR A 624 37.44 -3.55 22.41
C THR A 624 38.95 -3.68 22.42
N VAL A 625 39.47 -4.81 22.91
CA VAL A 625 40.90 -5.10 22.85
C VAL A 625 41.43 -5.09 21.44
N ASP A 626 40.68 -5.70 20.52
CA ASP A 626 41.09 -5.75 19.10
C ASP A 626 41.08 -4.35 18.44
N LEU A 627 40.10 -3.50 18.79
CA LEU A 627 40.11 -2.11 18.33
C LEU A 627 41.29 -1.33 18.87
N LEU A 628 41.64 -1.52 20.18
CA LEU A 628 42.81 -0.89 20.81
C LEU A 628 44.12 -1.36 20.21
N LYS A 629 44.25 -2.63 19.77
CA LYS A 629 45.42 -3.11 19.03
C LYS A 629 45.65 -2.27 17.76
N HIS A 630 44.59 -1.87 17.09
CA HIS A 630 44.68 -1.05 15.87
C HIS A 630 44.83 0.44 16.14
N LEU A 631 44.47 0.94 17.32
CA LEU A 631 44.55 2.36 17.66
C LEU A 631 45.83 2.73 18.45
N VAL A 632 46.22 1.85 19.35
CA VAL A 632 47.26 2.17 20.35
C VAL A 632 48.41 1.17 20.36
N PHE A 633 48.18 -0.15 20.10
CA PHE A 633 49.16 -1.18 20.47
C PHE A 633 50.07 -1.65 19.33
N ASN A 634 49.63 -1.62 18.10
CA ASN A 634 50.41 -2.18 16.95
C ASN A 634 51.24 -1.12 16.22
N HIS A 635 51.64 -0.06 16.89
CA HIS A 635 52.45 1.00 16.30
C HIS A 635 53.85 0.95 16.87
N ASP A 636 54.84 0.74 16.00
CA ASP A 636 56.23 0.89 16.37
C ASP A 636 56.60 2.39 16.23
N ILE A 637 56.64 3.07 17.36
CA ILE A 637 56.88 4.53 17.43
C ILE A 637 58.25 4.89 16.79
N GLN A 638 59.24 3.98 16.83
CA GLN A 638 60.55 4.25 16.27
C GLN A 638 60.59 4.21 14.75
N THR A 639 59.60 3.62 14.12
CA THR A 639 59.46 3.51 12.67
C THR A 639 58.42 4.45 12.04
N MET A 640 57.80 5.32 12.88
CA MET A 640 56.77 6.26 12.37
C MET A 640 57.43 7.51 11.77
N ASP A 641 57.04 7.84 10.55
CA ASP A 641 57.49 9.06 9.84
C ASP A 641 56.83 10.34 10.39
N ASP A 642 55.76 10.21 11.21
CA ASP A 642 55.00 11.32 11.81
C ASP A 642 55.20 11.35 13.34
N GLU A 643 56.12 12.20 13.80
CA GLU A 643 56.52 12.37 15.21
C GLU A 643 55.32 12.86 16.07
N GLU A 644 54.44 13.71 15.50
CA GLU A 644 53.27 14.20 16.19
C GLU A 644 52.25 13.08 16.48
N HIS A 645 52.05 12.19 15.50
CA HIS A 645 51.19 11.04 15.68
C HIS A 645 51.73 10.05 16.70
N ALA A 646 53.04 9.82 16.74
CA ALA A 646 53.70 8.96 17.70
C ALA A 646 53.53 9.49 19.13
N GLN A 647 53.74 10.80 19.34
CA GLN A 647 53.50 11.46 20.63
C GLN A 647 52.02 11.36 21.07
N LEU A 648 51.11 11.46 20.15
CA LEU A 648 49.67 11.32 20.44
C LEU A 648 49.32 9.91 20.92
N ILE A 649 49.87 8.87 20.27
CA ILE A 649 49.68 7.46 20.68
C ILE A 649 50.23 7.25 22.08
N GLU A 650 51.42 7.73 22.35
CA GLU A 650 52.07 7.62 23.67
C GLU A 650 51.22 8.30 24.76
N THR A 651 50.73 9.52 24.52
CA THR A 651 49.87 10.25 25.43
C THR A 651 48.55 9.50 25.66
N ALA A 652 47.89 9.01 24.59
CA ALA A 652 46.65 8.25 24.68
C ALA A 652 46.85 6.93 25.46
N ALA A 653 47.99 6.26 25.30
CA ALA A 653 48.31 5.03 26.03
C ALA A 653 48.49 5.27 27.52
N ARG A 654 49.18 6.35 27.91
CA ARG A 654 49.33 6.74 29.29
C ARG A 654 48.00 7.13 29.94
N ASP A 655 47.24 7.98 29.28
CA ASP A 655 45.91 8.37 29.75
C ASP A 655 44.96 7.18 29.88
N LEU A 656 45.00 6.23 28.93
CA LEU A 656 44.24 4.99 28.99
C LEU A 656 44.64 4.14 30.22
N GLN A 657 45.93 4.00 30.49
CA GLN A 657 46.44 3.31 31.67
C GLN A 657 45.84 3.88 32.95
N VAL A 658 45.92 5.22 33.11
CA VAL A 658 45.39 5.93 34.30
C VAL A 658 43.87 5.74 34.39
N ALA A 659 43.15 5.85 33.29
CA ALA A 659 41.70 5.67 33.23
C ALA A 659 41.27 4.22 33.58
N CYS A 660 42.01 3.22 33.12
CA CYS A 660 41.77 1.82 33.46
C CYS A 660 41.99 1.54 34.96
N VAL A 661 43.05 2.11 35.55
CA VAL A 661 43.31 1.99 36.99
C VAL A 661 42.20 2.65 37.80
N ARG A 662 41.78 3.87 37.42
CA ARG A 662 40.63 4.54 38.05
C ARG A 662 39.34 3.72 37.98
N ARG A 663 39.08 3.09 36.86
CA ARG A 663 37.90 2.21 36.68
C ARG A 663 37.95 1.02 37.63
N CYS A 664 39.10 0.35 37.74
CA CYS A 664 39.28 -0.77 38.66
C CYS A 664 39.08 -0.32 40.13
N ASN A 665 39.64 0.82 40.52
CA ASN A 665 39.45 1.37 41.86
C ASN A 665 38.00 1.69 42.18
N GLY A 666 37.29 2.32 41.24
CA GLY A 666 35.86 2.59 41.38
C GLY A 666 35.00 1.33 41.56
N LEU A 667 35.31 0.25 40.84
CA LEU A 667 34.62 -1.03 40.98
C LEU A 667 34.85 -1.67 42.34
N VAL A 668 36.07 -1.61 42.86
CA VAL A 668 36.41 -2.09 44.21
C VAL A 668 35.65 -1.31 45.28
N GLN A 669 35.61 0.02 45.18
CA GLN A 669 34.86 0.88 46.12
C GLN A 669 33.34 0.57 46.11
N LEU A 670 32.76 0.19 44.95
CA LEU A 670 31.35 -0.17 44.83
C LEU A 670 31.07 -1.60 45.32
N GLN A 671 32.03 -2.33 45.88
CA GLN A 671 31.92 -3.72 46.35
C GLN A 671 31.36 -4.67 45.27
N LYS A 672 31.52 -4.35 44.00
CA LYS A 672 31.17 -5.26 42.91
C LYS A 672 32.22 -6.38 42.86
N SER A 673 31.74 -7.64 42.80
CA SER A 673 32.63 -8.79 42.65
C SER A 673 33.40 -8.69 41.35
N LEU A 674 34.70 -8.57 41.38
CA LEU A 674 35.58 -8.59 40.22
C LEU A 674 35.82 -10.07 39.87
N ASP A 675 35.09 -10.60 38.88
CA ASP A 675 35.39 -11.89 38.29
C ASP A 675 36.67 -11.78 37.44
N SER A 676 37.54 -12.78 37.54
CA SER A 676 38.79 -12.81 36.77
C SER A 676 38.62 -12.60 35.28
N LYS A 677 37.54 -13.19 34.67
CA LYS A 677 37.20 -13.04 33.26
C LYS A 677 36.79 -11.61 32.84
N THR A 678 36.25 -10.83 33.75
CA THR A 678 35.83 -9.45 33.46
C THR A 678 36.96 -8.46 33.65
N VAL A 679 37.95 -8.79 34.48
CA VAL A 679 39.09 -7.90 34.79
C VAL A 679 40.31 -8.19 33.90
N GLU A 680 40.44 -9.39 33.37
CA GLU A 680 41.56 -9.80 32.52
C GLU A 680 41.80 -8.87 31.32
N PRO A 681 40.79 -8.41 30.54
CA PRO A 681 41.00 -7.47 29.43
C PRO A 681 41.60 -6.14 29.91
N ILE A 682 41.07 -5.55 31.00
CA ILE A 682 41.62 -4.30 31.58
C ILE A 682 43.05 -4.48 32.05
N THR A 683 43.34 -5.56 32.81
CA THR A 683 44.69 -5.83 33.31
C THR A 683 45.66 -6.09 32.17
N SER A 684 45.26 -6.74 31.11
CA SER A 684 46.08 -6.95 29.92
C SER A 684 46.44 -5.64 29.22
N VAL A 685 45.48 -4.71 29.11
CA VAL A 685 45.71 -3.36 28.56
C VAL A 685 46.67 -2.57 29.46
N ILE A 686 46.45 -2.55 30.77
CA ILE A 686 47.36 -1.89 31.74
C ILE A 686 48.76 -2.45 31.62
N LYS A 687 48.92 -3.77 31.60
CA LYS A 687 50.20 -4.44 31.44
C LYS A 687 50.91 -4.04 30.13
N TYR A 688 50.17 -3.99 29.03
CA TYR A 688 50.72 -3.57 27.75
C TYR A 688 51.22 -2.10 27.81
N CYS A 689 50.40 -1.18 28.34
CA CYS A 689 50.75 0.23 28.45
C CYS A 689 52.01 0.42 29.34
N ILE A 690 52.08 -0.27 30.47
CA ILE A 690 53.27 -0.24 31.34
C ILE A 690 54.49 -0.76 30.60
N SER A 691 54.40 -1.87 29.89
CA SER A 691 55.54 -2.48 29.20
C SER A 691 56.12 -1.66 28.07
N ASN A 692 55.32 -0.82 27.41
CA ASN A 692 55.73 -0.12 26.20
C ASN A 692 55.84 1.40 26.36
N TYR A 693 55.12 1.98 27.32
CA TYR A 693 55.02 3.45 27.48
C TYR A 693 55.29 3.93 28.91
N TYR A 694 55.87 3.09 29.79
CA TYR A 694 56.06 3.42 31.20
C TYR A 694 57.14 4.49 31.39
N ASN A 695 56.73 5.63 32.00
CA ASN A 695 57.65 6.65 32.50
C ASN A 695 57.48 6.79 34.03
N PRO A 696 58.46 6.29 34.85
CA PRO A 696 58.26 6.19 36.30
C PRO A 696 57.99 7.52 37.01
N GLU A 697 58.46 8.62 36.47
CA GLU A 697 58.33 9.94 37.16
C GLU A 697 56.99 10.61 36.86
N GLU A 698 56.50 10.49 35.63
CA GLU A 698 55.19 11.09 35.20
C GLU A 698 54.00 10.22 35.58
N ASP A 699 54.13 8.91 35.45
CA ASP A 699 53.02 7.98 35.72
C ASP A 699 52.68 7.89 37.19
N LEU A 700 53.66 7.93 38.06
CA LEU A 700 53.47 8.01 39.55
C LEU A 700 52.86 9.34 39.96
N ARG A 701 53.23 10.46 39.35
CA ARG A 701 52.57 11.75 39.56
C ARG A 701 51.13 11.78 39.10
N ALA A 702 50.85 11.31 37.89
CA ALA A 702 49.49 11.26 37.32
C ALA A 702 48.57 10.35 38.15
N ILE A 703 49.06 9.22 38.63
CA ILE A 703 48.33 8.32 39.53
C ILE A 703 48.12 8.97 40.92
N ALA A 704 49.12 9.67 41.46
CA ALA A 704 49.05 10.36 42.77
C ALA A 704 48.13 11.61 42.70
N GLU A 705 48.17 12.38 41.64
CA GLU A 705 47.30 13.53 41.44
C GLU A 705 45.82 13.12 41.17
N ALA A 706 45.63 11.97 40.55
CA ALA A 706 44.28 11.41 40.30
C ALA A 706 43.59 10.91 41.57
N ASP A 707 44.35 10.43 42.55
CA ASP A 707 43.86 9.85 43.80
C ASP A 707 44.55 10.53 45.04
N GLY A 708 44.05 11.69 45.40
CA GLY A 708 44.45 12.30 46.66
C GLY A 708 44.22 11.44 47.93
N LYS A 709 43.92 10.15 47.76
CA LYS A 709 43.68 9.16 48.83
C LYS A 709 44.10 7.75 48.43
N PHE A 710 45.35 7.50 48.11
CA PHE A 710 45.84 6.12 48.06
C PHE A 710 46.24 5.66 49.51
N HIS A 711 45.27 5.27 50.29
CA HIS A 711 45.49 4.47 51.48
C HIS A 711 44.87 3.07 51.30
N GLY A 712 45.73 2.11 50.98
CA GLY A 712 45.54 0.72 51.36
C GLY A 712 44.94 -0.21 50.27
N CYS A 713 45.73 -0.56 49.28
CA CYS A 713 45.51 -1.83 48.64
C CYS A 713 46.82 -2.53 48.29
N GLN A 714 47.37 -3.21 49.27
CA GLN A 714 48.59 -4.07 49.12
C GLN A 714 48.36 -5.30 48.24
N SER A 715 47.07 -5.65 47.91
CA SER A 715 46.73 -6.76 47.04
C SER A 715 46.91 -6.47 45.54
N PHE A 716 46.88 -5.22 45.11
CA PHE A 716 47.05 -4.87 43.70
C PHE A 716 48.54 -4.93 43.25
N GLN A 717 49.47 -4.66 44.14
CA GLN A 717 50.89 -4.73 43.82
C GLN A 717 51.41 -6.18 43.61
N SER A 718 50.71 -7.19 44.10
CA SER A 718 51.09 -8.60 43.90
C SER A 718 50.59 -9.20 42.56
N HIS A 719 49.61 -8.56 41.87
CA HIS A 719 49.09 -9.04 40.61
C HIS A 719 49.69 -8.30 39.40
N VAL A 720 50.33 -7.17 39.59
CA VAL A 720 51.02 -6.38 38.55
C VAL A 720 52.53 -6.72 38.48
N ARG A 721 53.06 -7.44 39.48
CA ARG A 721 54.35 -8.11 39.39
C ARG A 721 54.15 -9.57 38.96
#